data_39bf2e5ba8c3eb073412ac86b7b948a1
#
_entry.id   39bf2e5ba8c3eb073412ac86b7b948a1
#
_cell.length_a   1.000
_cell.length_b   1.000
_cell.length_c   1.000
_cell.angle_alpha   90.00
_cell.angle_beta   90.00
_cell.angle_gamma   90.00
#
_symmetry.space_group_name_H-M   'P 1'
#
loop_
_entity.id
_entity.type
_entity.pdbx_description
1 polymer ?
#
loop_
_entity_poly.entity_id
_entity_poly.type
_entity_poly.pdbx_seq_one_letter_code
_entity_poly.pdbx_strand_id
1 'polypeptide(L)'
;MNCGTEKQHLHQKLVVQYTGDAKLEVGGPFVGVEFHHSYMIPQRISFFYPVANSIDHSRDYWTRDSSFVEEWYLKIGDNPAVSIGRDASEFEITPYSVKFTRVENGYSLKSSYQFCQNKPAMILKIQIVNTSDKTEEFEFDTRLWTSIRTCHTFRPLEYAWTDLDSSTIYTHFDDPDADFADVFVANAGDPPTYCNSRIDNLYTPQKEDECKGISKDKPEKPVSQFIYQKRLKPGEAMKIVQIIGSSKREESQSVVAYLRGNFQAEIDKYEKDVLDKAYTHSIMATGCPKTDHSVAYAKAVMVANAHFLEDDIVPMPCPAEYNFYFTHDALVTDLAAVNFDLERVKRDLDYIIRHADENNIIPHAYYWKDGKYVTEYASSDNWNNFWLVQVSAKYLRHSGDREFVERLYPFISKSVERSLLTLEKDNLMWSFRPDWWDIGQNYGPRSYMTILAIKTLRDYIFLSTALEKNLDRVQEYASLAEDMQSALIEKLWNDDMNYLVNYHNDGSLDEHYYIGSLLAAHYGLLDNEKQNLLVQTATEKMVDNNVGIYNVFPMDFEKWGDFMKFVGNEAGAKYYYFNGGIWPQGNAWYAMALIANGEKKAAARFINNTMSLHGIMAGPNGQPAYYEVRNANKDDLSEYGTVDKPQFLWAGAWYINCLYQLYGVVENDWNIALDPFLEHDQKECEFTLFVDGKPLLISISGKGEVIKSIRYDRQRFHSAVFTTDIQEIKRVNIVIGCPDYPYLQQTSSILNTCSYDNRQLNMELEAYPGHRNESCIITPYEPKDVLINGKQVTKNFFVESFDGYYKLVLWFTHSNDIDKLGVKF
;
A
#
# COMPACT_ATOMS: atom_id res chain seq x y z
N MET A 1 -14.77 5.37 -30.26
CA MET A 1 -15.01 6.45 -29.29
C MET A 1 -13.71 7.24 -29.14
N ASN A 2 -13.78 8.56 -28.99
CA ASN A 2 -12.56 9.38 -28.91
C ASN A 2 -11.82 9.09 -27.59
N CYS A 3 -10.53 8.79 -27.65
CA CYS A 3 -9.67 8.50 -26.47
C CYS A 3 -9.79 9.56 -25.35
N GLY A 4 -10.04 10.82 -25.71
CA GLY A 4 -10.26 11.91 -24.76
C GLY A 4 -11.56 11.83 -23.96
N THR A 5 -12.64 11.32 -24.54
CA THR A 5 -13.93 11.17 -23.84
C THR A 5 -13.94 9.99 -22.87
N GLU A 6 -13.23 8.91 -23.18
CA GLU A 6 -13.08 7.76 -22.31
C GLU A 6 -12.23 8.09 -21.08
N LYS A 7 -11.08 8.73 -21.25
CA LYS A 7 -10.22 9.22 -20.17
C LYS A 7 -10.99 10.14 -19.21
N GLN A 8 -11.73 11.12 -19.74
CA GLN A 8 -12.52 12.04 -18.93
C GLN A 8 -13.59 11.32 -18.12
N HIS A 9 -14.21 10.29 -18.69
CA HIS A 9 -15.20 9.46 -18.00
C HIS A 9 -14.58 8.64 -16.85
N LEU A 10 -13.41 8.01 -17.05
CA LEU A 10 -12.70 7.26 -16.01
C LEU A 10 -12.19 8.17 -14.90
N HIS A 11 -11.64 9.35 -15.25
CA HIS A 11 -11.24 10.36 -14.26
C HIS A 11 -12.43 10.76 -13.38
N GLN A 12 -13.60 11.07 -13.98
CA GLN A 12 -14.78 11.47 -13.24
C GLN A 12 -15.32 10.37 -12.33
N LYS A 13 -15.11 9.09 -12.68
CA LYS A 13 -15.45 7.95 -11.81
C LYS A 13 -14.53 7.83 -10.59
N LEU A 14 -13.27 8.28 -10.69
CA LEU A 14 -12.29 8.18 -9.62
C LEU A 14 -12.35 9.35 -8.64
N VAL A 15 -12.79 10.53 -9.11
CA VAL A 15 -12.85 11.74 -8.30
C VAL A 15 -13.73 11.57 -7.06
N VAL A 16 -13.18 11.98 -5.90
CA VAL A 16 -13.95 12.19 -4.68
C VAL A 16 -14.17 13.68 -4.48
N GLN A 17 -15.43 14.08 -4.34
CA GLN A 17 -15.80 15.42 -3.90
C GLN A 17 -15.93 15.43 -2.38
N TYR A 18 -15.36 16.43 -1.74
CA TYR A 18 -15.36 16.54 -0.29
C TYR A 18 -15.45 18.00 0.16
N THR A 19 -16.15 18.19 1.26
CA THR A 19 -16.25 19.45 1.98
C THR A 19 -15.97 19.17 3.44
N GLY A 20 -15.00 19.84 4.04
CA GLY A 20 -14.61 19.61 5.42
C GLY A 20 -13.12 19.75 5.63
N ASP A 21 -12.70 19.55 6.86
CA ASP A 21 -11.29 19.58 7.21
C ASP A 21 -10.62 18.26 6.84
N ALA A 22 -9.46 18.31 6.20
CA ALA A 22 -8.72 17.15 5.77
C ALA A 22 -7.22 17.42 5.63
N LYS A 23 -6.41 16.42 5.93
CA LYS A 23 -5.02 16.33 5.49
C LYS A 23 -5.01 15.62 4.14
N LEU A 24 -4.29 16.13 3.17
CA LEU A 24 -4.22 15.56 1.82
C LEU A 24 -2.78 15.49 1.34
N GLU A 25 -2.45 14.39 0.69
CA GLU A 25 -1.24 14.28 -0.12
C GLU A 25 -1.59 13.81 -1.53
N VAL A 26 -0.96 14.41 -2.51
CA VAL A 26 -1.06 14.01 -3.92
C VAL A 26 0.29 14.11 -4.58
N GLY A 27 0.57 13.25 -5.55
CA GLY A 27 1.89 13.24 -6.17
C GLY A 27 1.94 12.63 -7.55
N GLY A 28 3.11 12.76 -8.14
CA GLY A 28 3.52 12.15 -9.38
C GLY A 28 4.97 11.66 -9.29
N PRO A 29 5.55 11.18 -10.39
CA PRO A 29 6.87 10.54 -10.38
C PRO A 29 8.00 11.39 -9.79
N PHE A 30 7.89 12.73 -9.85
CA PHE A 30 8.98 13.61 -9.49
C PHE A 30 8.65 14.66 -8.43
N VAL A 31 7.37 14.84 -8.11
CA VAL A 31 6.92 15.86 -7.15
C VAL A 31 5.72 15.35 -6.39
N GLY A 32 5.71 15.57 -5.08
CA GLY A 32 4.57 15.36 -4.20
C GLY A 32 4.21 16.61 -3.42
N VAL A 33 2.96 16.74 -3.00
CA VAL A 33 2.45 17.92 -2.31
C VAL A 33 1.55 17.52 -1.16
N GLU A 34 1.74 18.17 -0.01
CA GLU A 34 0.98 17.98 1.22
C GLU A 34 0.16 19.22 1.56
N PHE A 35 -1.12 19.03 1.89
CA PHE A 35 -2.06 20.06 2.30
C PHE A 35 -2.69 19.70 3.65
N HIS A 36 -2.88 20.70 4.52
CA HIS A 36 -3.56 20.57 5.80
C HIS A 36 -4.81 21.43 5.84
N HIS A 37 -5.78 21.02 6.65
CA HIS A 37 -6.96 21.83 6.96
C HIS A 37 -7.76 22.28 5.72
N SER A 38 -7.75 21.49 4.64
CA SER A 38 -8.41 21.86 3.37
C SER A 38 -7.95 23.19 2.78
N TYR A 39 -6.74 23.63 3.10
CA TYR A 39 -6.15 24.82 2.52
C TYR A 39 -5.78 24.57 1.04
N MET A 40 -5.91 25.60 0.21
CA MET A 40 -5.57 25.57 -1.22
C MET A 40 -4.06 25.71 -1.48
N ILE A 41 -3.30 26.08 -0.46
CA ILE A 41 -1.85 26.28 -0.47
C ILE A 41 -1.16 25.19 0.32
N PRO A 42 -0.02 24.66 -0.16
CA PRO A 42 0.65 23.53 0.47
C PRO A 42 1.45 23.90 1.72
N GLN A 43 1.58 22.94 2.62
CA GLN A 43 2.52 22.95 3.74
C GLN A 43 3.87 22.40 3.36
N ARG A 44 3.90 21.47 2.37
CA ARG A 44 5.12 20.86 1.86
C ARG A 44 5.02 20.64 0.34
N ILE A 45 6.15 20.83 -0.33
CA ILE A 45 6.36 20.34 -1.69
C ILE A 45 7.63 19.47 -1.66
N SER A 46 7.51 18.18 -1.94
CA SER A 46 8.64 17.26 -2.04
C SER A 46 9.05 17.09 -3.48
N PHE A 47 10.35 17.20 -3.73
CA PHE A 47 10.96 16.94 -5.02
C PHE A 47 11.77 15.67 -4.93
N PHE A 48 11.65 14.77 -5.89
CA PHE A 48 12.38 13.51 -5.93
C PHE A 48 13.58 13.56 -6.88
N TYR A 49 13.62 14.52 -7.80
CA TYR A 49 14.70 14.70 -8.78
C TYR A 49 15.39 16.05 -8.60
N PRO A 50 16.73 16.16 -8.72
CA PRO A 50 17.70 15.09 -8.94
C PRO A 50 17.97 14.23 -7.71
N VAL A 51 17.63 14.73 -6.54
CA VAL A 51 17.70 14.03 -5.24
C VAL A 51 16.48 14.39 -4.40
N ALA A 52 16.13 13.50 -3.48
CA ALA A 52 15.01 13.72 -2.58
C ALA A 52 15.25 14.93 -1.67
N ASN A 53 14.45 15.98 -1.86
CA ASN A 53 14.45 17.19 -1.05
C ASN A 53 13.03 17.75 -0.93
N SER A 54 12.82 18.72 -0.05
CA SER A 54 11.50 19.35 0.09
C SER A 54 11.60 20.83 0.46
N ILE A 55 10.63 21.60 -0.01
CA ILE A 55 10.33 22.93 0.51
C ILE A 55 9.39 22.69 1.71
N ASP A 56 9.89 23.01 2.90
CA ASP A 56 9.20 22.76 4.16
C ASP A 56 9.78 23.69 5.24
N HIS A 57 8.92 24.33 5.99
CA HIS A 57 9.31 25.26 7.07
C HIS A 57 9.20 24.64 8.47
N SER A 58 8.84 23.38 8.59
CA SER A 58 8.78 22.72 9.89
C SER A 58 10.17 22.59 10.51
N ARG A 59 10.28 22.86 11.80
CA ARG A 59 11.50 22.59 12.57
C ARG A 59 11.59 21.14 12.98
N ASP A 60 10.45 20.50 13.05
CA ASP A 60 10.27 19.12 13.45
C ASP A 60 9.42 18.43 12.40
N TYR A 61 9.81 17.23 12.01
CA TYR A 61 9.10 16.37 11.07
C TYR A 61 7.61 16.18 11.42
N TRP A 62 7.28 16.34 12.72
CA TRP A 62 5.97 16.05 13.28
C TRP A 62 5.10 17.29 13.59
N THR A 63 5.63 18.50 13.46
CA THR A 63 4.93 19.73 13.89
C THR A 63 4.70 20.72 12.74
N ARG A 64 4.19 20.24 11.62
CA ARG A 64 4.06 21.04 10.38
C ARG A 64 2.75 21.78 10.19
N ASP A 65 1.76 21.54 11.02
CA ASP A 65 0.37 21.92 10.80
C ASP A 65 0.13 23.42 10.61
N SER A 66 1.05 24.27 11.06
CA SER A 66 0.93 25.72 10.95
C SER A 66 1.83 26.38 9.91
N SER A 67 2.65 25.62 9.22
CA SER A 67 3.63 26.14 8.25
C SER A 67 3.08 26.12 6.84
N PHE A 68 3.36 27.17 6.07
CA PHE A 68 3.01 27.29 4.66
C PHE A 68 4.25 27.59 3.86
N VAL A 69 4.42 26.90 2.75
CA VAL A 69 5.49 27.14 1.78
C VAL A 69 5.06 28.09 0.68
N GLU A 70 3.76 28.35 0.58
CA GLU A 70 3.19 29.25 -0.42
C GLU A 70 2.21 30.24 0.24
N GLU A 71 2.12 31.42 -0.32
CA GLU A 71 1.17 32.47 0.10
C GLU A 71 0.54 33.10 -1.13
N TRP A 72 -0.76 33.41 -1.07
CA TRP A 72 -1.49 34.10 -2.10
C TRP A 72 -2.18 35.35 -1.55
N TYR A 73 -2.09 36.46 -2.29
CA TYR A 73 -2.78 37.71 -1.99
C TYR A 73 -3.60 38.16 -3.18
N LEU A 74 -4.81 38.61 -2.93
CA LEU A 74 -5.72 39.16 -3.94
C LEU A 74 -6.11 40.57 -3.58
N LYS A 75 -5.98 41.47 -4.55
CA LYS A 75 -6.48 42.84 -4.48
C LYS A 75 -7.47 43.06 -5.63
N ILE A 76 -8.61 43.70 -5.32
CA ILE A 76 -9.67 44.01 -6.29
C ILE A 76 -9.97 45.50 -6.20
N GLY A 77 -9.75 46.27 -7.29
CA GLY A 77 -9.90 47.70 -7.35
C GLY A 77 -9.04 48.41 -6.33
N ASP A 78 -9.63 49.36 -5.60
CA ASP A 78 -8.95 50.15 -4.59
C ASP A 78 -8.95 49.48 -3.17
N ASN A 79 -9.50 48.28 -3.06
CA ASN A 79 -9.50 47.57 -1.77
C ASN A 79 -8.07 47.14 -1.38
N PRO A 80 -7.78 47.01 -0.06
CA PRO A 80 -6.50 46.46 0.35
C PRO A 80 -6.36 44.99 -0.11
N ALA A 81 -5.12 44.53 -0.36
CA ALA A 81 -4.82 43.15 -0.64
C ALA A 81 -5.18 42.26 0.55
N VAL A 82 -5.85 41.15 0.31
CA VAL A 82 -6.23 40.16 1.31
C VAL A 82 -5.50 38.87 1.06
N SER A 83 -5.07 38.19 2.14
CA SER A 83 -4.52 36.84 2.04
C SER A 83 -5.65 35.88 1.69
N ILE A 84 -5.42 35.04 0.69
CA ILE A 84 -6.34 34.00 0.22
C ILE A 84 -5.58 32.67 0.14
N GLY A 85 -6.24 31.60 -0.29
CA GLY A 85 -5.60 30.28 -0.38
C GLY A 85 -5.79 29.42 0.86
N ARG A 86 -6.45 29.97 1.89
CA ARG A 86 -6.97 29.24 3.04
C ARG A 86 -8.48 29.10 2.89
N ASP A 87 -9.07 28.13 3.55
CA ASP A 87 -10.54 27.92 3.60
C ASP A 87 -11.17 27.65 2.21
N ALA A 88 -10.79 26.55 1.57
CA ALA A 88 -11.49 26.06 0.37
C ALA A 88 -12.95 25.74 0.69
N SER A 89 -13.89 26.15 -0.21
CA SER A 89 -15.31 25.80 -0.05
C SER A 89 -15.57 24.32 -0.31
N GLU A 90 -14.85 23.77 -1.26
CA GLU A 90 -14.91 22.37 -1.64
C GLU A 90 -13.64 21.96 -2.39
N PHE A 91 -13.34 20.67 -2.42
CA PHE A 91 -12.27 20.14 -3.25
C PHE A 91 -12.63 18.81 -3.92
N GLU A 92 -12.02 18.58 -5.07
CA GLU A 92 -12.06 17.33 -5.82
C GLU A 92 -10.68 16.69 -5.70
N ILE A 93 -10.62 15.44 -5.21
CA ILE A 93 -9.35 14.73 -5.04
C ILE A 93 -9.34 13.40 -5.80
N THR A 94 -8.18 13.10 -6.39
CA THR A 94 -7.73 11.77 -6.82
C THR A 94 -6.34 11.53 -6.22
N PRO A 95 -5.79 10.31 -6.21
CA PRO A 95 -4.42 10.10 -5.73
C PRO A 95 -3.34 10.89 -6.49
N TYR A 96 -3.62 11.35 -7.68
CA TYR A 96 -2.69 12.01 -8.60
C TYR A 96 -3.03 13.49 -8.91
N SER A 97 -4.06 14.03 -8.31
CA SER A 97 -4.42 15.45 -8.49
C SER A 97 -5.38 15.93 -7.42
N VAL A 98 -5.34 17.21 -7.12
CA VAL A 98 -6.34 17.89 -6.30
C VAL A 98 -6.76 19.20 -6.95
N LYS A 99 -8.05 19.52 -6.80
CA LYS A 99 -8.64 20.77 -7.30
C LYS A 99 -9.48 21.37 -6.19
N PHE A 100 -9.20 22.63 -5.88
CA PHE A 100 -9.90 23.42 -4.88
C PHE A 100 -10.82 24.45 -5.54
N THR A 101 -11.93 24.74 -4.88
CA THR A 101 -12.85 25.82 -5.27
C THR A 101 -13.14 26.69 -4.07
N ARG A 102 -13.10 28.02 -4.27
CA ARG A 102 -13.53 29.04 -3.33
C ARG A 102 -14.44 30.02 -4.03
N VAL A 103 -15.56 30.35 -3.43
CA VAL A 103 -16.51 31.32 -3.93
C VAL A 103 -16.71 32.40 -2.88
N GLU A 104 -16.47 33.66 -3.26
CA GLU A 104 -16.61 34.83 -2.41
C GLU A 104 -17.42 35.92 -3.11
N ASN A 105 -17.81 36.95 -2.36
CA ASN A 105 -18.50 38.07 -2.95
C ASN A 105 -17.55 38.86 -3.88
N GLY A 106 -17.85 38.87 -5.15
CA GLY A 106 -17.06 39.57 -6.18
C GLY A 106 -16.07 38.71 -6.98
N TYR A 107 -15.72 37.51 -6.50
CA TYR A 107 -14.87 36.61 -7.25
C TYR A 107 -15.12 35.13 -6.96
N SER A 108 -14.73 34.24 -7.90
CA SER A 108 -14.51 32.83 -7.64
C SER A 108 -13.10 32.44 -8.01
N LEU A 109 -12.50 31.58 -7.17
CA LEU A 109 -11.13 31.09 -7.33
C LEU A 109 -11.18 29.57 -7.48
N LYS A 110 -10.50 29.04 -8.50
CA LYS A 110 -10.23 27.61 -8.65
C LYS A 110 -8.74 27.41 -8.78
N SER A 111 -8.21 26.45 -8.07
CA SER A 111 -6.83 25.99 -8.23
C SER A 111 -6.77 24.50 -8.44
N SER A 112 -5.73 24.00 -9.14
CA SER A 112 -5.46 22.58 -9.28
C SER A 112 -3.98 22.30 -9.34
N TYR A 113 -3.58 21.19 -8.69
CA TYR A 113 -2.24 20.65 -8.67
C TYR A 113 -2.24 19.35 -9.45
N GLN A 114 -1.41 19.28 -10.48
CA GLN A 114 -1.28 18.13 -11.40
C GLN A 114 0.20 17.88 -11.67
N PHE A 115 0.56 16.66 -12.10
CA PHE A 115 1.96 16.22 -12.18
C PHE A 115 2.33 15.77 -13.59
N CYS A 116 3.62 15.89 -13.91
CA CYS A 116 4.19 15.47 -15.18
C CYS A 116 4.67 14.02 -15.13
N GLN A 117 4.49 13.26 -16.21
CA GLN A 117 4.95 11.87 -16.31
C GLN A 117 6.47 11.75 -16.41
N ASN A 118 7.10 12.55 -17.28
CA ASN A 118 8.51 12.36 -17.65
C ASN A 118 9.39 13.58 -17.34
N LYS A 119 8.85 14.61 -16.71
CA LYS A 119 9.59 15.82 -16.38
C LYS A 119 9.43 16.18 -14.91
N PRO A 120 10.50 16.62 -14.25
CA PRO A 120 10.53 16.82 -12.82
C PRO A 120 9.82 18.12 -12.40
N ALA A 121 8.50 18.17 -12.62
CA ALA A 121 7.68 19.31 -12.26
C ALA A 121 6.24 18.92 -11.95
N MET A 122 5.59 19.76 -11.15
CA MET A 122 4.14 19.84 -11.03
C MET A 122 3.62 21.10 -11.74
N ILE A 123 2.33 21.10 -12.04
CA ILE A 123 1.63 22.20 -12.70
C ILE A 123 0.54 22.72 -11.77
N LEU A 124 0.69 23.94 -11.33
CA LEU A 124 -0.33 24.69 -10.60
C LEU A 124 -1.11 25.54 -11.58
N LYS A 125 -2.41 25.28 -11.68
CA LYS A 125 -3.33 26.11 -12.48
C LYS A 125 -4.24 26.87 -11.54
N ILE A 126 -4.35 28.19 -11.75
CA ILE A 126 -5.22 29.05 -10.97
C ILE A 126 -6.13 29.82 -11.94
N GLN A 127 -7.41 29.86 -11.65
CA GLN A 127 -8.40 30.64 -12.39
C GLN A 127 -9.17 31.52 -11.42
N ILE A 128 -9.11 32.84 -11.64
CA ILE A 128 -9.86 33.81 -10.88
C ILE A 128 -10.87 34.46 -11.80
N VAL A 129 -12.16 34.38 -11.46
CA VAL A 129 -13.27 34.91 -12.26
C VAL A 129 -13.88 36.08 -11.51
N ASN A 130 -14.08 37.20 -12.19
CA ASN A 130 -14.86 38.32 -11.69
C ASN A 130 -16.35 37.93 -11.66
N THR A 131 -16.93 37.77 -10.48
CA THR A 131 -18.36 37.47 -10.28
C THR A 131 -19.20 38.67 -9.90
N SER A 132 -18.55 39.87 -9.81
CA SER A 132 -19.28 41.14 -9.59
C SER A 132 -20.01 41.59 -10.85
N ASP A 133 -20.85 42.61 -10.71
CA ASP A 133 -21.57 43.24 -11.80
C ASP A 133 -20.77 44.36 -12.50
N LYS A 134 -19.51 44.60 -12.09
CA LYS A 134 -18.66 45.67 -12.57
C LYS A 134 -17.35 45.15 -13.16
N THR A 135 -16.77 45.97 -14.02
CA THR A 135 -15.39 45.79 -14.49
C THR A 135 -14.45 46.26 -13.40
N GLU A 136 -13.61 45.37 -12.89
CA GLU A 136 -12.68 45.67 -11.81
C GLU A 136 -11.24 45.33 -12.21
N GLU A 137 -10.28 45.96 -11.54
CA GLU A 137 -8.86 45.65 -11.65
C GLU A 137 -8.52 44.55 -10.64
N PHE A 138 -7.98 43.43 -11.11
CA PHE A 138 -7.53 42.34 -10.26
C PHE A 138 -6.01 42.30 -10.23
N GLU A 139 -5.44 42.26 -9.02
CA GLU A 139 -4.02 41.99 -8.79
C GLU A 139 -3.91 40.77 -7.93
N PHE A 140 -3.18 39.77 -8.42
CA PHE A 140 -2.96 38.52 -7.72
C PHE A 140 -1.46 38.28 -7.54
N ASP A 141 -1.01 38.12 -6.29
CA ASP A 141 0.37 37.94 -5.87
C ASP A 141 0.55 36.52 -5.32
N THR A 142 1.42 35.72 -5.96
CA THR A 142 1.84 34.41 -5.49
C THR A 142 3.27 34.45 -5.00
N ARG A 143 3.54 33.83 -3.85
CA ARG A 143 4.84 33.77 -3.21
C ARG A 143 5.15 32.35 -2.80
N LEU A 144 6.17 31.74 -3.39
CA LEU A 144 6.71 30.44 -2.98
C LEU A 144 8.02 30.66 -2.22
N TRP A 145 8.04 30.22 -0.96
CA TRP A 145 9.23 30.25 -0.12
C TRP A 145 10.11 29.05 -0.46
N THR A 146 11.26 29.27 -1.09
CA THR A 146 12.09 28.25 -1.71
C THR A 146 13.22 27.71 -0.83
N SER A 147 13.10 27.83 0.50
CA SER A 147 13.98 27.12 1.44
C SER A 147 13.84 25.62 1.25
N ILE A 148 14.92 24.90 0.96
CA ILE A 148 14.88 23.45 0.78
C ILE A 148 15.53 22.70 1.94
N ARG A 149 15.09 21.47 2.14
CA ARG A 149 15.60 20.50 3.10
C ARG A 149 15.81 19.17 2.40
N THR A 150 16.95 18.56 2.58
CA THR A 150 17.15 17.18 2.13
C THR A 150 16.58 16.18 3.13
N CYS A 151 16.33 14.95 2.67
CA CYS A 151 15.82 13.88 3.51
C CYS A 151 16.71 13.67 4.75
N HIS A 152 16.09 13.49 5.91
CA HIS A 152 16.75 13.29 7.22
C HIS A 152 17.74 14.38 7.65
N THR A 153 17.80 15.51 6.97
CA THR A 153 18.50 16.68 7.46
C THR A 153 17.49 17.66 8.03
N PHE A 154 17.60 18.00 9.31
CA PHE A 154 16.73 18.97 9.96
C PHE A 154 17.23 20.42 9.79
N ARG A 155 18.20 20.62 8.92
CA ARG A 155 18.77 21.93 8.60
C ARG A 155 18.22 22.40 7.25
N PRO A 156 17.36 23.41 7.21
CA PRO A 156 16.90 24.00 5.96
C PRO A 156 18.06 24.78 5.30
N LEU A 157 18.13 24.70 3.97
CA LEU A 157 19.00 25.55 3.16
C LEU A 157 18.25 26.85 2.91
N GLU A 158 18.71 27.94 3.53
CA GLU A 158 18.02 29.23 3.51
C GLU A 158 18.70 30.26 2.61
N TYR A 159 19.93 30.02 2.15
CA TYR A 159 20.69 30.98 1.35
C TYR A 159 20.91 30.45 -0.06
N ALA A 160 20.53 31.28 -1.03
CA ALA A 160 20.60 30.96 -2.45
C ALA A 160 20.88 32.21 -3.29
N TRP A 161 21.27 32.02 -4.52
CA TRP A 161 21.24 33.06 -5.55
C TRP A 161 20.20 32.69 -6.62
N THR A 162 19.77 33.66 -7.42
CA THR A 162 18.70 33.44 -8.37
C THR A 162 19.03 34.06 -9.73
N ASP A 163 18.66 33.30 -10.80
CA ASP A 163 18.56 33.85 -12.15
C ASP A 163 17.09 34.07 -12.49
N LEU A 164 16.78 35.24 -13.04
CA LEU A 164 15.43 35.63 -13.42
C LEU A 164 15.34 35.98 -14.89
N ASP A 165 14.24 35.59 -15.53
CA ASP A 165 13.71 36.22 -16.71
C ASP A 165 12.31 36.83 -16.40
N SER A 166 11.65 37.42 -17.35
CA SER A 166 10.34 38.06 -17.18
C SER A 166 9.22 37.10 -16.71
N SER A 167 9.47 35.82 -16.67
CA SER A 167 8.45 34.78 -16.42
C SER A 167 8.98 33.52 -15.74
N THR A 168 10.25 33.54 -15.29
CA THR A 168 10.88 32.39 -14.60
C THR A 168 11.83 32.87 -13.55
N ILE A 169 11.83 32.16 -12.41
CA ILE A 169 12.81 32.27 -11.33
C ILE A 169 13.48 30.93 -11.15
N TYR A 170 14.81 30.88 -11.33
CA TYR A 170 15.65 29.73 -10.99
C TYR A 170 16.38 30.06 -9.70
N THR A 171 16.21 29.19 -8.71
CA THR A 171 16.86 29.31 -7.39
C THR A 171 17.95 28.27 -7.26
N HIS A 172 19.19 28.72 -6.98
CA HIS A 172 20.39 27.89 -6.91
C HIS A 172 20.90 27.86 -5.49
N PHE A 173 21.09 26.64 -4.96
CA PHE A 173 21.65 26.42 -3.62
C PHE A 173 23.10 25.98 -3.72
N ASP A 174 23.97 26.44 -2.79
CA ASP A 174 25.39 26.11 -2.70
C ASP A 174 25.62 25.29 -1.41
N ASP A 175 25.22 24.06 -1.41
CA ASP A 175 25.37 23.13 -0.30
C ASP A 175 25.66 21.72 -0.83
N PRO A 176 26.58 20.98 -0.23
CA PRO A 176 26.95 19.64 -0.69
C PRO A 176 25.79 18.66 -0.85
N ASP A 177 24.71 18.84 -0.08
CA ASP A 177 23.52 17.99 -0.16
C ASP A 177 22.62 18.32 -1.35
N ALA A 178 22.73 19.53 -1.92
CA ALA A 178 21.86 20.00 -2.98
C ALA A 178 22.52 20.99 -3.96
N ASP A 179 23.85 21.03 -4.01
CA ASP A 179 24.61 21.99 -4.83
C ASP A 179 24.34 21.88 -6.33
N PHE A 180 23.87 20.75 -6.81
CA PHE A 180 23.51 20.47 -8.20
C PHE A 180 22.00 20.56 -8.49
N ALA A 181 21.16 20.79 -7.46
CA ALA A 181 19.71 20.91 -7.60
C ALA A 181 19.28 22.36 -7.67
N ASP A 182 18.51 22.70 -8.70
CA ASP A 182 17.81 23.97 -8.83
C ASP A 182 16.34 23.78 -8.53
N VAL A 183 15.73 24.76 -7.86
CA VAL A 183 14.27 24.90 -7.83
C VAL A 183 13.89 25.95 -8.84
N PHE A 184 12.92 25.66 -9.71
CA PHE A 184 12.41 26.63 -10.68
C PHE A 184 10.91 26.83 -10.52
N VAL A 185 10.49 28.08 -10.68
CA VAL A 185 9.08 28.47 -10.82
C VAL A 185 8.96 29.28 -12.12
N ALA A 186 8.19 28.75 -13.06
CA ALA A 186 8.04 29.35 -14.38
C ALA A 186 6.55 29.54 -14.70
N ASN A 187 6.23 30.67 -15.34
CA ASN A 187 4.89 30.92 -15.82
C ASN A 187 4.70 30.34 -17.24
N ALA A 188 3.52 29.71 -17.47
CA ALA A 188 3.08 29.20 -18.77
C ALA A 188 1.64 29.61 -19.14
N GLY A 189 0.99 30.44 -18.31
CA GLY A 189 -0.35 31.00 -18.52
C GLY A 189 -0.33 32.47 -18.94
N ASP A 190 -1.31 33.25 -18.46
CA ASP A 190 -1.30 34.71 -18.58
C ASP A 190 0.04 35.25 -18.02
N PRO A 191 0.75 36.15 -18.71
CA PRO A 191 2.07 36.61 -18.27
C PRO A 191 1.97 37.39 -16.96
N PRO A 192 2.92 37.22 -16.03
CA PRO A 192 3.00 38.08 -14.85
C PRO A 192 3.39 39.49 -15.25
N THR A 193 2.89 40.45 -14.53
CA THR A 193 3.28 41.88 -14.66
C THR A 193 4.64 42.12 -14.04
N TYR A 194 4.98 41.30 -13.00
CA TYR A 194 6.19 41.49 -12.21
C TYR A 194 6.65 40.15 -11.60
N CYS A 195 7.95 39.93 -11.53
CA CYS A 195 8.54 38.82 -10.76
C CYS A 195 9.71 39.33 -9.90
N ASN A 196 9.90 38.66 -8.76
CA ASN A 196 10.88 39.06 -7.75
C ASN A 196 11.36 37.85 -6.93
N SER A 197 12.65 37.81 -6.59
CA SER A 197 13.21 36.75 -5.76
C SER A 197 13.72 37.22 -4.38
N ARG A 198 13.63 38.52 -4.07
CA ARG A 198 14.19 39.10 -2.85
C ARG A 198 13.08 39.43 -1.84
N ILE A 199 13.26 39.02 -0.59
CA ILE A 199 12.31 39.29 0.50
C ILE A 199 12.17 40.81 0.74
N ASP A 200 13.26 41.56 0.69
CA ASP A 200 13.25 43.00 0.92
C ASP A 200 12.34 43.77 -0.06
N ASN A 201 12.04 43.19 -1.20
CA ASN A 201 11.20 43.78 -2.24
C ASN A 201 9.73 43.38 -2.20
N LEU A 202 9.33 42.45 -1.31
CA LEU A 202 7.95 41.94 -1.23
C LEU A 202 6.89 42.98 -0.92
N TYR A 203 7.25 44.03 -0.18
CA TYR A 203 6.30 45.01 0.34
C TYR A 203 6.47 46.42 -0.25
N THR A 204 7.46 46.61 -1.08
CA THR A 204 7.71 47.87 -1.82
C THR A 204 7.53 47.62 -3.31
N PRO A 205 6.39 48.01 -3.92
CA PRO A 205 6.22 47.91 -5.35
C PRO A 205 7.27 48.78 -6.04
N GLN A 206 8.26 48.14 -6.64
CA GLN A 206 9.31 48.86 -7.36
C GLN A 206 8.90 49.04 -8.80
N LYS A 207 9.46 50.09 -9.44
CA LYS A 207 9.28 50.33 -10.89
C LYS A 207 9.86 49.16 -11.67
N GLU A 208 9.29 48.85 -12.81
CA GLU A 208 9.58 47.71 -13.69
C GLU A 208 11.07 47.41 -13.97
N ASP A 209 11.96 48.40 -13.84
CA ASP A 209 13.41 48.28 -14.11
C ASP A 209 14.25 47.80 -12.91
N GLU A 210 13.68 47.54 -11.75
CA GLU A 210 14.42 47.24 -10.51
C GLU A 210 14.31 45.79 -9.97
N CYS A 211 13.68 44.87 -10.71
CA CYS A 211 13.66 43.46 -10.36
C CYS A 211 15.04 42.82 -10.48
N LYS A 212 15.79 42.84 -9.41
CA LYS A 212 17.10 42.19 -9.33
C LYS A 212 17.01 40.86 -8.62
N GLY A 213 17.55 39.84 -9.26
CA GLY A 213 17.78 38.58 -8.63
C GLY A 213 18.76 38.69 -7.47
N ILE A 214 18.90 37.58 -6.72
CA ILE A 214 19.89 37.45 -5.66
C ILE A 214 21.22 37.10 -6.30
N SER A 215 22.27 37.94 -6.01
CA SER A 215 23.61 37.69 -6.53
C SER A 215 24.28 36.48 -5.90
N LYS A 216 25.05 35.73 -6.69
CA LYS A 216 25.89 34.63 -6.19
C LYS A 216 26.94 35.08 -5.17
N ASP A 217 27.49 36.31 -5.32
CA ASP A 217 28.50 36.85 -4.42
C ASP A 217 27.91 37.24 -3.03
N LYS A 218 26.57 37.38 -2.96
CA LYS A 218 25.85 37.69 -1.73
C LYS A 218 24.53 36.91 -1.68
N PRO A 219 24.58 35.61 -1.33
CA PRO A 219 23.39 34.81 -1.21
C PRO A 219 22.46 35.32 -0.13
N GLU A 220 21.16 35.28 -0.40
CA GLU A 220 20.10 35.72 0.52
C GLU A 220 19.01 34.63 0.59
N LYS A 221 18.07 34.74 1.54
CA LYS A 221 16.88 33.91 1.61
C LYS A 221 15.98 34.20 0.40
N PRO A 222 15.69 33.20 -0.47
CA PRO A 222 14.95 33.43 -1.69
C PRO A 222 13.43 33.33 -1.48
N VAL A 223 12.69 34.02 -2.36
CA VAL A 223 11.26 33.82 -2.58
C VAL A 223 11.00 33.84 -4.06
N SER A 224 10.08 33.04 -4.56
CA SER A 224 9.60 33.11 -5.94
C SER A 224 8.26 33.84 -5.94
N GLN A 225 8.30 35.16 -6.23
CA GLN A 225 7.11 36.01 -6.27
C GLN A 225 6.73 36.32 -7.70
N PHE A 226 5.43 36.17 -8.02
CA PHE A 226 4.83 36.59 -9.28
C PHE A 226 3.58 37.43 -8.99
N ILE A 227 3.49 38.61 -9.62
CA ILE A 227 2.32 39.49 -9.53
C ILE A 227 1.66 39.56 -10.91
N TYR A 228 0.35 39.25 -10.94
CA TYR A 228 -0.48 39.28 -12.13
C TYR A 228 -1.51 40.40 -12.01
N GLN A 229 -1.58 41.30 -12.98
CA GLN A 229 -2.54 42.38 -12.98
C GLN A 229 -3.39 42.28 -14.26
N LYS A 230 -4.71 42.31 -14.09
CA LYS A 230 -5.64 42.23 -15.22
C LYS A 230 -6.96 42.89 -14.90
N ARG A 231 -7.44 43.71 -15.84
CA ARG A 231 -8.77 44.28 -15.78
C ARG A 231 -9.79 43.28 -16.29
N LEU A 232 -10.73 42.84 -15.42
CA LEU A 232 -11.71 41.81 -15.74
C LEU A 232 -13.12 42.40 -15.75
N LYS A 233 -13.87 42.17 -16.86
CA LYS A 233 -15.30 42.40 -16.92
C LYS A 233 -16.06 41.33 -16.13
N PRO A 234 -17.36 41.56 -15.80
CA PRO A 234 -18.23 40.53 -15.27
C PRO A 234 -18.14 39.21 -16.06
N GLY A 235 -17.83 38.09 -15.38
CA GLY A 235 -17.68 36.78 -15.99
C GLY A 235 -16.33 36.51 -16.68
N GLU A 236 -15.45 37.51 -16.84
CA GLU A 236 -14.09 37.29 -17.38
C GLU A 236 -13.16 36.68 -16.32
N ALA A 237 -12.13 35.96 -16.80
CA ALA A 237 -11.17 35.27 -15.95
C ALA A 237 -9.71 35.65 -16.21
N MET A 238 -8.92 35.65 -15.15
CA MET A 238 -7.47 35.55 -15.18
C MET A 238 -7.09 34.06 -15.08
N LYS A 239 -6.18 33.60 -15.95
CA LYS A 239 -5.75 32.20 -16.01
C LYS A 239 -4.24 32.10 -15.82
N ILE A 240 -3.82 31.63 -14.69
CA ILE A 240 -2.42 31.49 -14.32
C ILE A 240 -2.05 30.01 -14.40
N VAL A 241 -0.88 29.72 -14.96
CA VAL A 241 -0.28 28.39 -14.99
C VAL A 241 1.16 28.54 -14.54
N GLN A 242 1.50 27.92 -13.41
CA GLN A 242 2.86 27.87 -12.88
C GLN A 242 3.40 26.45 -13.02
N ILE A 243 4.64 26.35 -13.51
CA ILE A 243 5.43 25.14 -13.56
C ILE A 243 6.39 25.22 -12.39
N ILE A 244 6.24 24.32 -11.42
CA ILE A 244 7.07 24.28 -10.20
C ILE A 244 7.80 22.94 -10.18
N GLY A 245 9.14 23.00 -10.08
CA GLY A 245 9.94 21.77 -10.15
C GLY A 245 11.34 21.95 -9.61
N SER A 246 12.07 20.83 -9.59
CA SER A 246 13.49 20.77 -9.27
C SER A 246 14.20 19.92 -10.31
N SER A 247 15.41 20.31 -10.71
CA SER A 247 16.23 19.55 -11.67
C SER A 247 17.71 19.83 -11.47
N LYS A 248 18.54 19.10 -12.19
CA LYS A 248 19.97 19.49 -12.29
C LYS A 248 20.09 20.87 -12.92
N ARG A 249 21.09 21.62 -12.43
CA ARG A 249 21.31 23.02 -12.85
C ARG A 249 21.41 23.17 -14.36
N GLU A 250 22.18 22.29 -15.02
CA GLU A 250 22.37 22.28 -16.46
C GLU A 250 21.12 21.91 -17.26
N GLU A 251 20.12 21.33 -16.63
CA GLU A 251 18.87 20.87 -17.27
C GLU A 251 17.69 21.84 -17.09
N SER A 252 17.72 22.67 -16.04
CA SER A 252 16.58 23.51 -15.60
C SER A 252 15.94 24.31 -16.73
N GLN A 253 16.79 25.00 -17.51
CA GLN A 253 16.30 25.85 -18.63
C GLN A 253 15.64 25.02 -19.72
N SER A 254 16.20 23.85 -20.05
CA SER A 254 15.66 22.96 -21.09
C SER A 254 14.34 22.31 -20.64
N VAL A 255 14.22 21.95 -19.38
CA VAL A 255 13.00 21.40 -18.76
C VAL A 255 11.88 22.44 -18.81
N VAL A 256 12.14 23.67 -18.38
CA VAL A 256 11.16 24.77 -18.42
C VAL A 256 10.74 25.11 -19.84
N ALA A 257 11.69 25.21 -20.76
CA ALA A 257 11.40 25.51 -22.19
C ALA A 257 10.50 24.43 -22.82
N TYR A 258 10.77 23.17 -22.54
CA TYR A 258 9.93 22.06 -22.99
C TYR A 258 8.52 22.12 -22.37
N LEU A 259 8.42 22.28 -21.06
CA LEU A 259 7.14 22.25 -20.35
C LEU A 259 6.22 23.40 -20.70
N ARG A 260 6.72 24.59 -21.03
CA ARG A 260 5.90 25.73 -21.50
C ARG A 260 4.99 25.39 -22.69
N GLY A 261 5.45 24.51 -23.57
CA GLY A 261 4.65 24.07 -24.72
C GLY A 261 3.96 22.69 -24.53
N ASN A 262 4.37 21.91 -23.55
CA ASN A 262 4.01 20.49 -23.47
C ASN A 262 3.45 20.03 -22.11
N PHE A 263 3.27 20.93 -21.13
CA PHE A 263 2.83 20.53 -19.79
C PHE A 263 1.50 19.76 -19.79
N GLN A 264 0.55 20.14 -20.66
CA GLN A 264 -0.72 19.42 -20.71
C GLN A 264 -0.56 17.99 -21.24
N ALA A 265 0.31 17.76 -22.20
CA ALA A 265 0.59 16.43 -22.71
C ALA A 265 1.27 15.53 -21.65
N GLU A 266 2.15 16.10 -20.82
CA GLU A 266 2.78 15.39 -19.70
C GLU A 266 1.75 15.01 -18.61
N ILE A 267 0.86 15.93 -18.22
CA ILE A 267 -0.26 15.67 -17.32
C ILE A 267 -1.15 14.56 -17.90
N ASP A 268 -1.56 14.70 -19.17
CA ASP A 268 -2.47 13.77 -19.83
C ASP A 268 -1.90 12.35 -19.88
N LYS A 269 -0.59 12.24 -20.06
CA LYS A 269 0.12 10.96 -20.06
C LYS A 269 0.13 10.31 -18.69
N TYR A 270 0.45 11.09 -17.64
CA TYR A 270 0.47 10.58 -16.26
C TYR A 270 -0.92 10.12 -15.80
N GLU A 271 -1.91 10.99 -15.96
CA GLU A 271 -3.29 10.65 -15.60
C GLU A 271 -3.80 9.40 -16.34
N LYS A 272 -3.44 9.25 -17.62
CA LYS A 272 -3.79 8.07 -18.41
C LYS A 272 -3.15 6.81 -17.85
N ASP A 273 -1.87 6.83 -17.48
CA ASP A 273 -1.17 5.68 -16.92
C ASP A 273 -1.83 5.21 -15.61
N VAL A 274 -2.14 6.14 -14.70
CA VAL A 274 -2.82 5.82 -13.44
C VAL A 274 -4.22 5.24 -13.69
N LEU A 275 -5.00 5.87 -14.59
CA LEU A 275 -6.37 5.40 -14.89
C LEU A 275 -6.38 4.04 -15.59
N ASP A 276 -5.45 3.78 -16.49
CA ASP A 276 -5.32 2.47 -17.14
C ASP A 276 -5.02 1.36 -16.12
N LYS A 277 -4.14 1.60 -15.17
CA LYS A 277 -3.82 0.63 -14.11
C LYS A 277 -4.96 0.47 -13.11
N ALA A 278 -5.69 1.54 -12.81
CA ALA A 278 -6.83 1.47 -11.89
C ALA A 278 -8.04 0.72 -12.45
N TYR A 279 -8.30 0.83 -13.75
CA TYR A 279 -9.55 0.35 -14.36
C TYR A 279 -9.42 -0.67 -15.48
N THR A 280 -8.34 -0.61 -16.28
CA THR A 280 -8.24 -1.40 -17.53
C THR A 280 -7.24 -2.53 -17.48
N HIS A 281 -6.14 -2.36 -16.78
CA HIS A 281 -5.11 -3.39 -16.65
C HIS A 281 -5.60 -4.64 -15.88
N SER A 282 -6.39 -4.42 -14.85
CA SER A 282 -7.07 -5.46 -14.09
C SER A 282 -8.41 -4.94 -13.59
N ILE A 283 -9.41 -5.81 -13.51
CA ILE A 283 -10.72 -5.46 -13.00
C ILE A 283 -10.96 -6.06 -11.62
N MET A 284 -11.79 -5.41 -10.83
CA MET A 284 -12.53 -5.96 -9.70
C MET A 284 -13.87 -5.26 -9.67
N ALA A 285 -14.92 -6.00 -10.00
CA ALA A 285 -16.30 -5.54 -10.07
C ALA A 285 -17.12 -6.40 -9.12
N THR A 286 -17.43 -5.85 -7.96
CA THR A 286 -18.15 -6.57 -6.89
C THR A 286 -19.66 -6.42 -7.00
N GLY A 287 -20.13 -5.55 -7.90
CA GLY A 287 -21.53 -5.16 -7.99
C GLY A 287 -21.95 -4.14 -6.92
N CYS A 288 -21.05 -3.74 -6.02
CA CYS A 288 -21.26 -2.64 -5.07
C CYS A 288 -20.46 -1.40 -5.54
N PRO A 289 -21.13 -0.33 -6.00
CA PRO A 289 -20.42 0.85 -6.54
C PRO A 289 -19.43 1.50 -5.58
N LYS A 290 -19.68 1.46 -4.25
CA LYS A 290 -18.76 2.00 -3.24
C LYS A 290 -17.50 1.16 -3.11
N THR A 291 -17.64 -0.16 -3.12
CA THR A 291 -16.50 -1.09 -3.09
C THR A 291 -15.69 -0.97 -4.37
N ASP A 292 -16.35 -0.97 -5.54
CA ASP A 292 -15.69 -0.85 -6.84
C ASP A 292 -14.91 0.46 -6.98
N HIS A 293 -15.49 1.58 -6.50
CA HIS A 293 -14.79 2.86 -6.42
C HIS A 293 -13.59 2.83 -5.47
N SER A 294 -13.77 2.25 -4.26
CA SER A 294 -12.68 2.12 -3.27
C SER A 294 -11.51 1.29 -3.82
N VAL A 295 -11.79 0.22 -4.56
CA VAL A 295 -10.75 -0.61 -5.23
C VAL A 295 -10.02 0.18 -6.30
N ALA A 296 -10.73 0.89 -7.18
CA ALA A 296 -10.08 1.70 -8.21
C ALA A 296 -9.21 2.80 -7.60
N TYR A 297 -9.70 3.45 -6.54
CA TYR A 297 -8.94 4.47 -5.81
C TYR A 297 -7.70 3.86 -5.12
N ALA A 298 -7.81 2.70 -4.49
CA ALA A 298 -6.69 2.00 -3.87
C ALA A 298 -5.61 1.62 -4.90
N LYS A 299 -5.98 1.09 -6.07
CA LYS A 299 -5.04 0.83 -7.16
C LYS A 299 -4.37 2.12 -7.65
N ALA A 300 -5.12 3.22 -7.77
CA ALA A 300 -4.56 4.51 -8.15
C ALA A 300 -3.56 5.04 -7.11
N VAL A 301 -3.81 4.84 -5.81
CA VAL A 301 -2.83 5.14 -4.72
C VAL A 301 -1.54 4.35 -4.91
N MET A 302 -1.65 3.04 -5.17
CA MET A 302 -0.46 2.19 -5.39
C MET A 302 0.37 2.64 -6.59
N VAL A 303 -0.26 3.18 -7.63
CA VAL A 303 0.43 3.70 -8.83
C VAL A 303 1.01 5.08 -8.58
N ALA A 304 0.26 5.97 -7.94
CA ALA A 304 0.67 7.35 -7.70
C ALA A 304 1.82 7.47 -6.69
N ASN A 305 1.96 6.50 -5.76
CA ASN A 305 3.06 6.43 -4.81
C ASN A 305 4.31 5.74 -5.38
N ALA A 306 4.65 6.06 -6.60
CA ALA A 306 5.88 5.64 -7.25
C ALA A 306 6.67 6.88 -7.69
N HIS A 307 7.84 7.08 -7.10
CA HIS A 307 8.62 8.29 -7.22
C HIS A 307 10.07 8.00 -7.61
N PHE A 308 10.70 8.99 -8.22
CA PHE A 308 12.09 8.89 -8.67
C PHE A 308 13.04 8.78 -7.46
N LEU A 309 13.95 7.81 -7.52
CA LEU A 309 15.03 7.65 -6.55
C LEU A 309 16.28 7.16 -7.29
N GLU A 310 17.30 8.00 -7.32
CA GLU A 310 18.59 7.78 -7.99
C GLU A 310 18.48 7.65 -9.52
N ASP A 311 17.99 6.54 -10.02
CA ASP A 311 17.88 6.21 -11.45
C ASP A 311 16.60 5.46 -11.84
N ASP A 312 15.73 5.23 -10.89
CA ASP A 312 14.51 4.42 -11.08
C ASP A 312 13.26 5.10 -10.49
N ILE A 313 12.07 4.63 -10.89
CA ILE A 313 10.80 5.01 -10.26
C ILE A 313 10.38 3.86 -9.36
N VAL A 314 10.41 4.10 -8.06
CA VAL A 314 10.23 3.07 -7.02
C VAL A 314 9.04 3.39 -6.12
N PRO A 315 8.40 2.36 -5.51
CA PRO A 315 7.34 2.61 -4.54
C PRO A 315 7.89 3.35 -3.31
N MET A 316 7.12 4.35 -2.85
CA MET A 316 7.39 5.08 -1.63
C MET A 316 6.13 5.11 -0.75
N PRO A 317 6.28 5.28 0.59
CA PRO A 317 5.15 5.16 1.51
C PRO A 317 4.00 6.13 1.23
N CYS A 318 4.29 7.41 1.00
CA CYS A 318 3.29 8.41 0.65
C CYS A 318 3.87 9.48 -0.30
N PRO A 319 3.01 10.33 -0.92
CA PRO A 319 3.45 11.23 -2.00
C PRO A 319 4.41 12.35 -1.59
N ALA A 320 4.38 12.80 -0.34
CA ALA A 320 5.14 14.00 0.03
C ALA A 320 5.93 13.86 1.33
N GLU A 321 5.40 13.21 2.34
CA GLU A 321 6.06 13.16 3.65
C GLU A 321 7.26 12.23 3.68
N TYR A 322 7.12 11.02 3.12
CA TYR A 322 8.22 10.04 3.03
C TYR A 322 8.85 10.07 1.65
N ASN A 323 9.85 10.91 1.47
CA ASN A 323 10.59 11.00 0.21
C ASN A 323 11.80 10.03 0.19
N PHE A 324 11.60 8.79 0.61
CA PHE A 324 12.58 7.71 0.65
C PHE A 324 11.90 6.34 0.53
N TYR A 325 12.68 5.35 0.12
CA TYR A 325 12.22 3.99 -0.09
C TYR A 325 12.23 3.19 1.23
N PHE A 326 11.16 2.42 1.47
CA PHE A 326 11.09 1.41 2.52
C PHE A 326 10.79 0.02 1.96
N THR A 327 11.64 -0.95 2.29
CA THR A 327 11.48 -2.34 1.83
C THR A 327 10.21 -2.99 2.38
N HIS A 328 9.89 -2.78 3.65
CA HIS A 328 8.67 -3.33 4.25
C HIS A 328 7.43 -2.89 3.50
N ASP A 329 7.33 -1.59 3.23
CA ASP A 329 6.18 -1.00 2.53
C ASP A 329 6.01 -1.55 1.11
N ALA A 330 7.11 -1.72 0.39
CA ALA A 330 7.10 -2.33 -0.93
C ALA A 330 6.63 -3.80 -0.86
N LEU A 331 7.23 -4.62 0.01
CA LEU A 331 6.94 -6.05 0.12
C LEU A 331 5.49 -6.33 0.54
N VAL A 332 4.96 -5.60 1.55
CA VAL A 332 3.57 -5.82 1.97
C VAL A 332 2.56 -5.32 0.91
N THR A 333 2.93 -4.30 0.13
CA THR A 333 2.15 -3.87 -1.03
C THR A 333 2.13 -4.95 -2.11
N ASP A 334 3.25 -5.62 -2.33
CA ASP A 334 3.40 -6.68 -3.33
C ASP A 334 2.61 -7.93 -2.99
N LEU A 335 2.29 -8.20 -1.72
CA LEU A 335 1.34 -9.27 -1.33
C LEU A 335 -0.04 -9.11 -1.99
N ALA A 336 -0.47 -7.88 -2.26
CA ALA A 336 -1.69 -7.62 -3.02
C ALA A 336 -1.42 -7.61 -4.53
N ALA A 337 -0.33 -6.97 -4.94
CA ALA A 337 0.01 -6.73 -6.34
C ALA A 337 0.18 -8.01 -7.15
N VAL A 338 0.67 -9.10 -6.57
CA VAL A 338 0.80 -10.41 -7.25
C VAL A 338 -0.51 -10.90 -7.86
N ASN A 339 -1.66 -10.48 -7.35
CA ASN A 339 -2.94 -10.88 -7.89
C ASN A 339 -3.27 -10.20 -9.24
N PHE A 340 -2.66 -9.04 -9.54
CA PHE A 340 -3.07 -8.21 -10.68
C PHE A 340 -1.95 -7.38 -11.36
N ASP A 341 -0.72 -7.32 -10.81
CA ASP A 341 0.41 -6.55 -11.37
C ASP A 341 1.76 -7.25 -11.09
N LEU A 342 2.01 -8.34 -11.79
CA LEU A 342 3.22 -9.15 -11.62
C LEU A 342 4.50 -8.40 -12.02
N GLU A 343 4.43 -7.48 -12.99
CA GLU A 343 5.58 -6.70 -13.44
C GLU A 343 6.10 -5.76 -12.35
N ARG A 344 5.19 -5.18 -11.56
CA ARG A 344 5.54 -4.40 -10.38
C ARG A 344 6.31 -5.27 -9.39
N VAL A 345 5.76 -6.42 -9.00
CA VAL A 345 6.38 -7.32 -8.00
C VAL A 345 7.77 -7.78 -8.45
N LYS A 346 7.90 -8.14 -9.73
CA LYS A 346 9.18 -8.53 -10.32
C LYS A 346 10.23 -7.44 -10.23
N ARG A 347 9.87 -6.22 -10.57
CA ARG A 347 10.74 -5.04 -10.50
C ARG A 347 11.14 -4.73 -9.06
N ASP A 348 10.19 -4.76 -8.13
CA ASP A 348 10.42 -4.41 -6.73
C ASP A 348 11.32 -5.45 -6.04
N LEU A 349 11.14 -6.75 -6.30
CA LEU A 349 12.07 -7.80 -5.84
C LEU A 349 13.48 -7.61 -6.40
N ASP A 350 13.62 -7.29 -7.69
CA ASP A 350 14.93 -7.03 -8.32
C ASP A 350 15.60 -5.77 -7.73
N TYR A 351 14.83 -4.72 -7.47
CA TYR A 351 15.31 -3.49 -6.84
C TYR A 351 15.87 -3.74 -5.44
N ILE A 352 15.13 -4.45 -4.57
CA ILE A 352 15.56 -4.79 -3.21
C ILE A 352 16.90 -5.55 -3.23
N ILE A 353 17.01 -6.53 -4.11
CA ILE A 353 18.21 -7.37 -4.21
C ILE A 353 19.41 -6.57 -4.73
N ARG A 354 19.21 -5.65 -5.67
CA ARG A 354 20.28 -4.77 -6.17
C ARG A 354 20.88 -3.86 -5.09
N HIS A 355 20.08 -3.50 -4.07
CA HIS A 355 20.48 -2.63 -2.98
C HIS A 355 20.89 -3.38 -1.71
N ALA A 356 20.91 -4.72 -1.75
CA ALA A 356 21.44 -5.53 -0.66
C ALA A 356 22.96 -5.41 -0.56
N ASP A 357 23.49 -5.60 0.64
CA ASP A 357 24.94 -5.62 0.85
C ASP A 357 25.58 -6.95 0.40
N GLU A 358 26.91 -7.02 0.46
CA GLU A 358 27.69 -8.21 0.11
C GLU A 358 27.38 -9.44 0.99
N ASN A 359 26.76 -9.25 2.15
CA ASN A 359 26.31 -10.29 3.07
C ASN A 359 24.83 -10.66 2.87
N ASN A 360 24.20 -10.19 1.80
CA ASN A 360 22.78 -10.32 1.50
C ASN A 360 21.86 -9.75 2.60
N ILE A 361 22.30 -8.69 3.27
CA ILE A 361 21.41 -7.90 4.11
C ILE A 361 20.62 -6.97 3.20
N ILE A 362 19.30 -7.11 3.22
CA ILE A 362 18.42 -6.24 2.45
C ILE A 362 18.26 -4.89 3.14
N PRO A 363 18.09 -3.79 2.37
CA PRO A 363 17.87 -2.47 2.95
C PRO A 363 16.58 -2.45 3.74
N HIS A 364 16.57 -1.76 4.88
CA HIS A 364 15.34 -1.33 5.54
C HIS A 364 14.79 -0.08 4.87
N ALA A 365 15.66 0.92 4.69
CA ALA A 365 15.35 2.14 3.96
C ALA A 365 16.51 2.54 3.03
N TYR A 366 16.18 3.30 1.97
CA TYR A 366 17.15 3.85 1.01
C TYR A 366 16.77 5.29 0.67
N TYR A 367 17.71 6.22 0.83
CA TYR A 367 17.46 7.64 0.72
C TYR A 367 18.71 8.48 0.49
N TRP A 368 18.53 9.75 0.12
CA TRP A 368 19.62 10.73 -0.01
C TRP A 368 19.91 11.41 1.33
N LYS A 369 21.17 11.44 1.73
CA LYS A 369 21.64 12.12 2.94
C LYS A 369 23.09 12.51 2.82
N ASP A 370 23.46 13.73 3.29
CA ASP A 370 24.83 14.22 3.39
C ASP A 370 25.59 14.10 2.06
N GLY A 371 24.96 14.48 0.94
CA GLY A 371 25.58 14.50 -0.39
C GLY A 371 25.72 13.15 -1.08
N LYS A 372 25.04 12.08 -0.60
CA LYS A 372 25.09 10.73 -1.18
C LYS A 372 23.84 9.92 -0.89
N TYR A 373 23.62 8.87 -1.66
CA TYR A 373 22.65 7.84 -1.31
C TYR A 373 23.13 6.98 -0.16
N VAL A 374 22.25 6.73 0.79
CA VAL A 374 22.52 5.96 2.01
C VAL A 374 21.54 4.81 2.10
N THR A 375 22.07 3.61 2.38
CA THR A 375 21.27 2.45 2.72
C THR A 375 21.26 2.27 4.24
N GLU A 376 20.09 2.24 4.82
CA GLU A 376 19.89 1.83 6.21
C GLU A 376 19.55 0.34 6.24
N TYR A 377 20.41 -0.44 6.89
CA TYR A 377 20.21 -1.86 7.08
C TYR A 377 19.62 -2.13 8.45
N ALA A 378 18.58 -2.94 8.49
CA ALA A 378 18.02 -3.37 9.75
C ALA A 378 18.92 -4.43 10.41
N SER A 379 18.78 -4.55 11.73
CA SER A 379 19.49 -5.54 12.54
C SER A 379 19.06 -6.99 12.22
N SER A 380 19.70 -7.97 12.87
CA SER A 380 19.40 -9.40 12.70
C SER A 380 17.98 -9.79 13.11
N ASP A 381 17.31 -8.96 13.92
CA ASP A 381 15.91 -9.12 14.30
C ASP A 381 14.92 -8.39 13.35
N ASN A 382 15.32 -8.19 12.11
CA ASN A 382 14.54 -7.58 11.06
C ASN A 382 13.62 -8.59 10.37
N TRP A 383 12.37 -8.22 10.19
CA TRP A 383 11.35 -9.01 9.51
C TRP A 383 11.37 -8.92 7.98
N ASN A 384 12.14 -8.00 7.37
CA ASN A 384 12.14 -7.80 5.91
C ASN A 384 12.58 -9.06 5.14
N ASN A 385 13.53 -9.84 5.69
CA ASN A 385 13.94 -11.09 5.07
C ASN A 385 12.80 -12.11 5.00
N PHE A 386 11.95 -12.17 6.02
CA PHE A 386 10.76 -13.04 6.02
C PHE A 386 9.80 -12.65 4.89
N TRP A 387 9.47 -11.36 4.79
CA TRP A 387 8.57 -10.87 3.77
C TRP A 387 9.12 -11.04 2.35
N LEU A 388 10.44 -10.86 2.16
CA LEU A 388 11.08 -11.11 0.86
C LEU A 388 10.85 -12.56 0.38
N VAL A 389 11.06 -13.54 1.26
CA VAL A 389 10.88 -14.96 0.92
C VAL A 389 9.41 -15.26 0.63
N GLN A 390 8.49 -14.73 1.45
CA GLN A 390 7.05 -14.93 1.27
C GLN A 390 6.54 -14.32 -0.04
N VAL A 391 6.95 -13.09 -0.36
CA VAL A 391 6.59 -12.44 -1.64
C VAL A 391 7.19 -13.19 -2.82
N SER A 392 8.44 -13.68 -2.72
CA SER A 392 9.07 -14.48 -3.79
C SER A 392 8.32 -15.78 -4.04
N ALA A 393 7.88 -16.47 -3.00
CA ALA A 393 7.08 -17.69 -3.13
C ALA A 393 5.69 -17.40 -3.72
N LYS A 394 5.05 -16.34 -3.25
CA LYS A 394 3.77 -15.90 -3.77
C LYS A 394 3.89 -15.50 -5.25
N TYR A 395 4.93 -14.75 -5.60
CA TYR A 395 5.23 -14.39 -6.99
C TYR A 395 5.36 -15.64 -7.88
N LEU A 396 6.13 -16.65 -7.44
CA LEU A 396 6.28 -17.88 -8.23
C LEU A 396 4.94 -18.61 -8.45
N ARG A 397 4.08 -18.70 -7.40
CA ARG A 397 2.75 -19.35 -7.53
C ARG A 397 1.85 -18.65 -8.54
N HIS A 398 1.91 -17.32 -8.60
CA HIS A 398 1.07 -16.52 -9.50
C HIS A 398 1.66 -16.35 -10.90
N SER A 399 2.99 -16.22 -11.00
CA SER A 399 3.66 -15.91 -12.28
C SER A 399 4.09 -17.14 -13.06
N GLY A 400 4.41 -18.26 -12.39
CA GLY A 400 5.11 -19.37 -13.01
C GLY A 400 6.53 -19.02 -13.52
N ASP A 401 7.05 -17.83 -13.23
CA ASP A 401 8.35 -17.34 -13.74
C ASP A 401 9.53 -17.99 -13.01
N ARG A 402 9.72 -19.28 -13.29
CA ARG A 402 10.80 -20.08 -12.69
C ARG A 402 12.17 -19.48 -12.95
N GLU A 403 12.43 -19.00 -14.17
CA GLU A 403 13.74 -18.44 -14.56
C GLU A 403 14.13 -17.24 -13.67
N PHE A 404 13.21 -16.32 -13.47
CA PHE A 404 13.46 -15.17 -12.60
C PHE A 404 13.71 -15.61 -11.16
N VAL A 405 12.85 -16.45 -10.58
CA VAL A 405 12.98 -16.88 -9.19
C VAL A 405 14.21 -17.77 -8.97
N GLU A 406 14.60 -18.62 -9.96
CA GLU A 406 15.85 -19.36 -9.91
C GLU A 406 17.09 -18.45 -9.84
N ARG A 407 17.07 -17.32 -10.55
CA ARG A 407 18.11 -16.31 -10.47
C ARG A 407 18.20 -15.68 -9.07
N LEU A 408 17.05 -15.45 -8.43
CA LEU A 408 17.00 -14.90 -7.07
C LEU A 408 17.26 -15.94 -5.97
N TYR A 409 17.14 -17.22 -6.27
CA TYR A 409 17.12 -18.29 -5.27
C TYR A 409 18.36 -18.33 -4.35
N PRO A 410 19.63 -18.09 -4.81
CA PRO A 410 20.77 -18.00 -3.92
C PRO A 410 20.60 -16.91 -2.86
N PHE A 411 20.02 -15.76 -3.24
CA PHE A 411 19.74 -14.65 -2.33
C PHE A 411 18.62 -15.00 -1.36
N ILE A 412 17.55 -15.65 -1.84
CA ILE A 412 16.43 -16.14 -1.03
C ILE A 412 16.93 -17.13 0.04
N SER A 413 17.80 -18.08 -0.33
CA SER A 413 18.41 -19.03 0.61
C SER A 413 19.18 -18.32 1.71
N LYS A 414 19.96 -17.31 1.37
CA LYS A 414 20.68 -16.48 2.34
C LYS A 414 19.74 -15.67 3.23
N SER A 415 18.64 -15.19 2.69
CA SER A 415 17.62 -14.48 3.46
C SER A 415 16.95 -15.38 4.50
N VAL A 416 16.70 -16.65 4.19
CA VAL A 416 16.21 -17.63 5.18
C VAL A 416 17.22 -17.86 6.29
N GLU A 417 18.49 -18.13 5.95
CA GLU A 417 19.57 -18.30 6.95
C GLU A 417 19.67 -17.08 7.87
N ARG A 418 19.55 -15.89 7.30
CA ARG A 418 19.61 -14.64 8.04
C ARG A 418 18.39 -14.41 8.92
N SER A 419 17.21 -14.75 8.43
CA SER A 419 15.96 -14.67 9.20
C SER A 419 16.01 -15.52 10.48
N LEU A 420 16.76 -16.60 10.46
CA LEU A 420 16.87 -17.54 11.60
C LEU A 420 17.99 -17.19 12.60
N LEU A 421 18.71 -16.07 12.43
CA LEU A 421 19.83 -15.70 13.33
C LEU A 421 19.39 -15.45 14.78
N THR A 422 18.13 -15.14 15.01
CA THR A 422 17.58 -14.93 16.35
C THR A 422 16.74 -16.12 16.86
N LEU A 423 16.82 -17.26 16.18
CA LEU A 423 16.23 -18.51 16.65
C LEU A 423 17.04 -19.05 17.83
N GLU A 424 16.36 -19.25 18.96
CA GLU A 424 16.99 -19.76 20.19
C GLU A 424 16.69 -21.27 20.37
N LYS A 425 17.38 -21.88 21.33
CA LYS A 425 17.30 -23.32 21.63
C LYS A 425 15.92 -23.83 22.00
N ASP A 426 15.01 -22.93 22.35
CA ASP A 426 13.61 -23.24 22.69
C ASP A 426 12.69 -23.30 21.45
N ASN A 427 13.26 -23.21 20.24
CA ASN A 427 12.56 -23.16 18.96
C ASN A 427 11.64 -21.93 18.80
N LEU A 428 11.95 -20.83 19.49
CA LEU A 428 11.27 -19.54 19.35
C LEU A 428 12.21 -18.47 18.80
N MET A 429 11.65 -17.51 18.08
CA MET A 429 12.38 -16.34 17.64
C MET A 429 12.44 -15.31 18.78
N TRP A 430 13.64 -14.88 19.13
CA TRP A 430 13.88 -13.85 20.12
C TRP A 430 14.25 -12.54 19.45
N SER A 431 13.64 -11.44 19.85
CA SER A 431 13.96 -10.12 19.31
C SER A 431 13.68 -9.00 20.32
N PHE A 432 14.21 -7.82 20.03
CA PHE A 432 13.95 -6.63 20.83
C PHE A 432 12.56 -6.02 20.57
N ARG A 433 11.99 -6.28 19.37
CA ARG A 433 10.72 -5.70 18.94
C ARG A 433 9.56 -6.63 19.29
N PRO A 434 8.50 -6.08 19.92
CA PRO A 434 7.40 -6.93 20.39
C PRO A 434 6.49 -7.41 19.24
N ASP A 435 6.44 -6.65 18.13
CA ASP A 435 5.61 -6.92 16.97
C ASP A 435 6.30 -6.40 15.69
N TRP A 436 5.59 -6.09 14.63
CA TRP A 436 6.07 -5.62 13.34
C TRP A 436 6.77 -4.24 13.37
N TRP A 437 6.80 -3.57 14.49
CA TRP A 437 7.34 -2.23 14.65
C TRP A 437 8.88 -2.21 14.59
N ASP A 438 9.43 -1.15 14.05
CA ASP A 438 10.88 -0.89 14.03
C ASP A 438 11.42 -0.31 15.34
N ILE A 439 10.58 -0.19 16.36
CA ILE A 439 10.91 0.27 17.70
C ILE A 439 10.72 -0.85 18.75
N GLY A 440 11.24 -0.62 19.94
CA GLY A 440 11.22 -1.53 21.08
C GLY A 440 12.62 -1.99 21.45
N GLN A 441 12.87 -2.13 22.74
CA GLN A 441 14.20 -2.40 23.28
C GLN A 441 14.17 -3.56 24.32
N ASN A 442 13.11 -4.32 24.36
CA ASN A 442 12.92 -5.36 25.36
C ASN A 442 13.08 -6.74 24.74
N TYR A 443 14.25 -7.36 24.92
CA TYR A 443 14.59 -8.65 24.35
C TYR A 443 13.79 -9.79 24.95
N GLY A 444 13.33 -10.71 24.11
CA GLY A 444 12.60 -11.89 24.55
C GLY A 444 11.97 -12.68 23.39
N PRO A 445 11.32 -13.83 23.68
CA PRO A 445 10.63 -14.62 22.67
C PRO A 445 9.38 -13.90 22.17
N ARG A 446 9.19 -13.89 20.83
CA ARG A 446 8.17 -13.11 20.15
C ARG A 446 7.26 -13.99 19.30
N SER A 447 5.96 -13.90 19.51
CA SER A 447 4.97 -14.62 18.70
C SER A 447 4.98 -14.19 17.25
N TYR A 448 4.97 -12.89 16.94
CA TYR A 448 5.01 -12.37 15.57
C TYR A 448 6.21 -12.90 14.77
N MET A 449 7.42 -12.77 15.30
CA MET A 449 8.65 -13.22 14.62
C MET A 449 8.66 -14.74 14.43
N THR A 450 8.18 -15.51 15.40
CA THR A 450 8.07 -16.98 15.30
C THR A 450 7.05 -17.40 14.24
N ILE A 451 5.90 -16.73 14.17
CA ILE A 451 4.87 -16.95 13.14
C ILE A 451 5.45 -16.69 11.74
N LEU A 452 6.15 -15.55 11.56
CA LEU A 452 6.78 -15.22 10.27
C LEU A 452 7.86 -16.23 9.88
N ALA A 453 8.68 -16.68 10.84
CA ALA A 453 9.73 -17.68 10.58
C ALA A 453 9.14 -19.02 10.12
N ILE A 454 8.08 -19.52 10.77
CA ILE A 454 7.37 -20.74 10.37
C ILE A 454 6.86 -20.61 8.93
N LYS A 455 6.17 -19.51 8.63
CA LYS A 455 5.65 -19.26 7.25
C LYS A 455 6.77 -19.17 6.22
N THR A 456 7.85 -18.50 6.56
CA THR A 456 9.03 -18.36 5.68
C THR A 456 9.68 -19.71 5.39
N LEU A 457 9.81 -20.59 6.38
CA LEU A 457 10.30 -21.95 6.18
C LEU A 457 9.39 -22.75 5.23
N ARG A 458 8.09 -22.68 5.42
CA ARG A 458 7.09 -23.32 4.53
C ARG A 458 7.17 -22.80 3.11
N ASP A 459 7.29 -21.49 2.91
CA ASP A 459 7.45 -20.89 1.60
C ASP A 459 8.79 -21.24 0.93
N TYR A 460 9.87 -21.33 1.72
CA TYR A 460 11.15 -21.79 1.19
C TYR A 460 11.13 -23.27 0.77
N ILE A 461 10.43 -24.12 1.54
CA ILE A 461 10.20 -25.53 1.17
C ILE A 461 9.46 -25.61 -0.17
N PHE A 462 8.41 -24.82 -0.36
CA PHE A 462 7.71 -24.73 -1.65
C PHE A 462 8.67 -24.30 -2.77
N LEU A 463 9.42 -23.21 -2.58
CA LEU A 463 10.38 -22.71 -3.58
C LEU A 463 11.44 -23.75 -3.92
N SER A 464 12.00 -24.42 -2.92
CA SER A 464 13.01 -25.47 -3.11
C SER A 464 12.46 -26.65 -3.88
N THR A 465 11.25 -27.10 -3.55
CA THR A 465 10.56 -28.21 -4.23
C THR A 465 10.20 -27.83 -5.66
N ALA A 466 9.55 -26.68 -5.86
CA ALA A 466 9.10 -26.23 -7.17
C ALA A 466 10.27 -25.94 -8.14
N LEU A 467 11.43 -25.52 -7.63
CA LEU A 467 12.63 -25.20 -8.40
C LEU A 467 13.66 -26.36 -8.43
N GLU A 468 13.41 -27.45 -7.71
CA GLU A 468 14.33 -28.59 -7.56
C GLU A 468 15.73 -28.17 -7.01
N LYS A 469 15.75 -27.25 -6.03
CA LYS A 469 16.96 -26.70 -5.39
C LYS A 469 17.03 -27.11 -3.92
N ASN A 470 18.24 -27.33 -3.42
CA ASN A 470 18.52 -27.62 -2.00
C ASN A 470 17.57 -28.64 -1.36
N LEU A 471 17.21 -29.69 -2.10
CA LEU A 471 16.23 -30.68 -1.66
C LEU A 471 16.68 -31.43 -0.40
N ASP A 472 17.98 -31.51 -0.14
CA ASP A 472 18.58 -32.07 1.06
C ASP A 472 18.21 -31.31 2.34
N ARG A 473 17.91 -30.00 2.24
CA ARG A 473 17.52 -29.16 3.36
C ARG A 473 16.01 -29.11 3.60
N VAL A 474 15.20 -29.55 2.64
CA VAL A 474 13.74 -29.49 2.72
C VAL A 474 13.22 -30.22 3.96
N GLN A 475 13.71 -31.45 4.21
CA GLN A 475 13.27 -32.24 5.37
C GLN A 475 13.73 -31.62 6.72
N GLU A 476 14.93 -31.05 6.77
CA GLU A 476 15.44 -30.33 7.95
C GLU A 476 14.53 -29.12 8.29
N TYR A 477 14.23 -28.30 7.30
CA TYR A 477 13.41 -27.13 7.50
C TYR A 477 11.92 -27.46 7.74
N ALA A 478 11.41 -28.54 7.18
CA ALA A 478 10.08 -29.04 7.51
C ALA A 478 9.96 -29.43 8.99
N SER A 479 10.95 -30.20 9.49
CA SER A 479 11.00 -30.58 10.91
C SER A 479 11.15 -29.34 11.80
N LEU A 480 12.00 -28.39 11.42
CA LEU A 480 12.18 -27.14 12.17
C LEU A 480 10.88 -26.33 12.24
N ALA A 481 10.13 -26.22 11.13
CA ALA A 481 8.86 -25.51 11.12
C ALA A 481 7.81 -26.16 12.02
N GLU A 482 7.77 -27.51 12.08
CA GLU A 482 6.90 -28.26 13.00
C GLU A 482 7.31 -28.05 14.47
N ASP A 483 8.60 -28.10 14.78
CA ASP A 483 9.14 -27.87 16.12
C ASP A 483 8.86 -26.42 16.59
N MET A 484 9.02 -25.45 15.71
CA MET A 484 8.72 -24.04 16.00
C MET A 484 7.21 -23.83 16.22
N GLN A 485 6.35 -24.48 15.42
CA GLN A 485 4.90 -24.40 15.60
C GLN A 485 4.48 -25.03 16.93
N SER A 486 5.07 -26.16 17.30
CA SER A 486 4.83 -26.80 18.59
C SER A 486 5.27 -25.87 19.75
N ALA A 487 6.47 -25.29 19.65
CA ALA A 487 6.98 -24.34 20.63
C ALA A 487 6.11 -23.06 20.75
N LEU A 488 5.61 -22.54 19.62
CA LEU A 488 4.70 -21.41 19.59
C LEU A 488 3.44 -21.68 20.42
N ILE A 489 2.83 -22.87 20.23
CA ILE A 489 1.60 -23.26 20.93
C ILE A 489 1.90 -23.59 22.40
N GLU A 490 2.95 -24.35 22.68
CA GLU A 490 3.25 -24.80 24.02
C GLU A 490 3.76 -23.72 24.97
N LYS A 491 4.47 -22.69 24.42
CA LYS A 491 5.20 -21.72 25.22
C LYS A 491 4.66 -20.30 25.12
N LEU A 492 4.02 -19.94 23.99
CA LEU A 492 3.50 -18.58 23.79
C LEU A 492 1.96 -18.49 23.80
N TRP A 493 1.25 -19.62 23.76
CA TRP A 493 -0.19 -19.61 24.03
C TRP A 493 -0.43 -19.41 25.54
N ASN A 494 -1.23 -18.40 25.89
CA ASN A 494 -1.62 -18.13 27.27
C ASN A 494 -3.12 -18.43 27.45
N ASP A 495 -3.44 -19.44 28.26
CA ASP A 495 -4.83 -19.89 28.49
C ASP A 495 -5.66 -18.86 29.26
N ASP A 496 -5.04 -18.04 30.13
CA ASP A 496 -5.75 -16.99 30.88
C ASP A 496 -6.12 -15.81 29.97
N MET A 497 -5.27 -15.49 28.99
CA MET A 497 -5.50 -14.44 28.01
C MET A 497 -6.24 -14.94 26.76
N ASN A 498 -6.31 -16.25 26.51
CA ASN A 498 -6.80 -16.86 25.26
C ASN A 498 -6.12 -16.24 24.02
N TYR A 499 -4.80 -16.06 24.08
CA TYR A 499 -4.05 -15.34 23.08
C TYR A 499 -2.60 -15.82 22.98
N LEU A 500 -1.96 -15.56 21.83
CA LEU A 500 -0.51 -15.71 21.69
C LEU A 500 0.16 -14.45 22.24
N VAL A 501 1.05 -14.63 23.20
CA VAL A 501 1.70 -13.56 23.96
C VAL A 501 3.21 -13.51 23.72
N ASN A 502 3.85 -12.47 24.23
CA ASN A 502 5.29 -12.32 24.29
C ASN A 502 5.78 -12.49 25.73
N TYR A 503 7.06 -12.76 25.91
CA TYR A 503 7.72 -12.74 27.22
C TYR A 503 8.95 -11.83 27.17
N HIS A 504 9.32 -11.31 28.33
CA HIS A 504 10.56 -10.58 28.53
C HIS A 504 11.74 -11.55 28.73
N ASN A 505 12.96 -11.03 28.63
CA ASN A 505 14.19 -11.82 28.79
C ASN A 505 14.32 -12.51 30.17
N ASP A 506 13.74 -11.94 31.21
CA ASP A 506 13.71 -12.51 32.56
C ASP A 506 12.62 -13.58 32.76
N GLY A 507 11.84 -13.88 31.73
CA GLY A 507 10.73 -14.84 31.73
C GLY A 507 9.41 -14.26 32.25
N SER A 508 9.33 -12.98 32.55
CA SER A 508 8.07 -12.34 32.89
C SER A 508 7.16 -12.17 31.67
N LEU A 509 5.84 -12.30 31.90
CA LEU A 509 4.83 -12.15 30.85
C LEU A 509 4.75 -10.68 30.40
N ASP A 510 4.72 -10.48 29.11
CA ASP A 510 4.28 -9.23 28.48
C ASP A 510 2.74 -9.28 28.37
N GLU A 511 2.04 -8.57 29.24
CA GLU A 511 0.58 -8.64 29.38
C GLU A 511 -0.19 -7.87 28.28
N HIS A 512 0.40 -7.73 27.09
CA HIS A 512 -0.21 -7.05 25.95
C HIS A 512 -0.75 -8.02 24.89
N TYR A 513 -1.86 -7.63 24.28
CA TYR A 513 -2.38 -8.23 23.05
C TYR A 513 -1.83 -7.47 21.85
N TYR A 514 -1.11 -8.15 20.95
CA TYR A 514 -0.51 -7.58 19.75
C TYR A 514 -1.19 -8.09 18.50
N ILE A 515 -1.34 -7.22 17.49
CA ILE A 515 -2.02 -7.59 16.23
C ILE A 515 -1.27 -8.65 15.44
N GLY A 516 0.05 -8.72 15.53
CA GLY A 516 0.86 -9.71 14.80
C GLY A 516 0.52 -11.16 15.13
N SER A 517 0.00 -11.43 16.33
CA SER A 517 -0.48 -12.76 16.74
C SER A 517 -1.63 -13.28 15.88
N LEU A 518 -2.41 -12.40 15.24
CA LEU A 518 -3.53 -12.76 14.37
C LEU A 518 -3.10 -13.49 13.09
N LEU A 519 -1.84 -13.30 12.67
CA LEU A 519 -1.29 -14.03 11.53
C LEU A 519 -1.22 -15.55 11.77
N ALA A 520 -1.19 -15.99 13.03
CA ALA A 520 -1.24 -17.43 13.36
C ALA A 520 -2.55 -18.08 12.87
N ALA A 521 -3.68 -17.38 12.99
CA ALA A 521 -4.95 -17.83 12.44
C ALA A 521 -4.93 -17.86 10.91
N HIS A 522 -4.43 -16.79 10.29
CA HIS A 522 -4.34 -16.68 8.82
C HIS A 522 -3.46 -17.79 8.21
N TYR A 523 -2.33 -18.12 8.82
CA TYR A 523 -1.40 -19.14 8.33
C TYR A 523 -1.75 -20.56 8.79
N GLY A 524 -2.87 -20.76 9.52
CA GLY A 524 -3.32 -22.07 9.97
C GLY A 524 -2.34 -22.73 10.95
N LEU A 525 -1.78 -21.94 11.90
CA LEU A 525 -0.82 -22.43 12.88
C LEU A 525 -1.47 -22.96 14.17
N LEU A 526 -2.75 -22.69 14.38
CA LEU A 526 -3.52 -23.05 15.56
C LEU A 526 -4.56 -24.12 15.22
N ASP A 527 -4.96 -24.92 16.22
CA ASP A 527 -6.16 -25.73 16.10
C ASP A 527 -7.43 -24.83 16.11
N ASN A 528 -8.57 -25.42 15.72
CA ASN A 528 -9.82 -24.67 15.58
C ASN A 528 -10.27 -24.01 16.91
N GLU A 529 -10.02 -24.62 18.07
CA GLU A 529 -10.42 -24.09 19.36
C GLU A 529 -9.61 -22.83 19.68
N LYS A 530 -8.27 -22.92 19.61
CA LYS A 530 -7.38 -21.79 19.88
C LYS A 530 -7.55 -20.68 18.86
N GLN A 531 -7.77 -21.02 17.57
CA GLN A 531 -8.06 -20.03 16.54
C GLN A 531 -9.33 -19.24 16.84
N ASN A 532 -10.43 -19.92 17.22
CA ASN A 532 -11.67 -19.27 17.62
C ASN A 532 -11.48 -18.34 18.83
N LEU A 533 -10.77 -18.83 19.87
CA LEU A 533 -10.47 -18.05 21.07
C LEU A 533 -9.61 -16.82 20.75
N LEU A 534 -8.58 -16.94 19.93
CA LEU A 534 -7.73 -15.83 19.50
C LEU A 534 -8.54 -14.74 18.82
N VAL A 535 -9.36 -15.11 17.83
CA VAL A 535 -10.19 -14.17 17.05
C VAL A 535 -11.25 -13.52 17.95
N GLN A 536 -11.93 -14.30 18.80
CA GLN A 536 -12.91 -13.77 19.74
C GLN A 536 -12.26 -12.78 20.72
N THR A 537 -11.11 -13.12 21.30
CA THR A 537 -10.39 -12.24 22.23
C THR A 537 -9.97 -10.93 21.56
N ALA A 538 -9.43 -10.98 20.34
CA ALA A 538 -9.10 -9.78 19.57
C ALA A 538 -10.35 -8.93 19.33
N THR A 539 -11.47 -9.54 18.94
CA THR A 539 -12.75 -8.85 18.73
C THR A 539 -13.23 -8.13 19.98
N GLU A 540 -13.15 -8.78 21.13
CA GLU A 540 -13.64 -8.24 22.40
C GLU A 540 -12.72 -7.16 23.01
N LYS A 541 -11.39 -7.33 22.88
CA LYS A 541 -10.40 -6.49 23.56
C LYS A 541 -9.87 -5.34 22.68
N MET A 542 -9.69 -5.60 21.37
CA MET A 542 -8.89 -4.75 20.52
C MET A 542 -9.71 -4.02 19.45
N VAL A 543 -10.94 -4.44 19.13
CA VAL A 543 -11.69 -3.87 17.99
C VAL A 543 -12.57 -2.70 18.38
N ASP A 544 -12.39 -1.61 17.65
CA ASP A 544 -13.33 -0.51 17.55
C ASP A 544 -14.06 -0.58 16.21
N ASN A 545 -15.35 -0.85 16.24
CA ASN A 545 -16.18 -1.05 15.05
C ASN A 545 -16.26 0.17 14.10
N ASN A 546 -15.88 1.35 14.54
CA ASN A 546 -15.95 2.59 13.76
C ASN A 546 -14.62 2.95 13.08
N VAL A 547 -13.48 2.57 13.67
CA VAL A 547 -12.17 2.99 13.19
C VAL A 547 -11.23 1.84 12.86
N GLY A 548 -11.36 0.67 13.52
CA GLY A 548 -10.56 -0.51 13.24
C GLY A 548 -10.03 -1.23 14.49
N ILE A 549 -8.94 -1.97 14.35
CA ILE A 549 -8.31 -2.70 15.46
C ILE A 549 -7.10 -1.94 16.01
N TYR A 550 -7.00 -1.84 17.34
CA TYR A 550 -5.85 -1.24 18.01
C TYR A 550 -4.58 -2.08 17.77
N ASN A 551 -3.47 -1.41 17.48
CA ASN A 551 -2.17 -2.09 17.30
C ASN A 551 -1.76 -2.93 18.52
N VAL A 552 -2.10 -2.45 19.70
CA VAL A 552 -1.81 -3.09 20.99
C VAL A 552 -2.90 -2.76 21.99
N PHE A 553 -3.13 -3.66 22.93
CA PHE A 553 -3.98 -3.45 24.10
C PHE A 553 -3.41 -4.20 25.32
N PRO A 554 -3.39 -3.60 26.54
CA PRO A 554 -3.71 -2.22 26.86
C PRO A 554 -2.74 -1.19 26.26
N MET A 555 -3.16 0.07 26.17
CA MET A 555 -2.36 1.19 25.62
C MET A 555 -1.68 1.92 26.75
N ASP A 556 -0.59 1.37 27.25
CA ASP A 556 0.09 1.89 28.44
C ASP A 556 1.62 1.94 28.32
N PHE A 557 2.11 2.09 27.07
CA PHE A 557 3.54 2.17 26.78
C PHE A 557 4.25 3.37 27.42
N GLU A 558 3.52 4.39 27.83
CA GLU A 558 4.07 5.49 28.64
C GLU A 558 4.65 5.00 29.97
N LYS A 559 4.24 3.84 30.48
CA LYS A 559 4.84 3.20 31.66
C LYS A 559 6.20 2.55 31.39
N TRP A 560 6.54 2.39 30.12
CA TRP A 560 7.69 1.70 29.60
C TRP A 560 8.72 2.67 28.99
N GLY A 561 8.98 3.81 29.63
CA GLY A 561 9.79 4.89 29.06
C GLY A 561 11.19 4.49 28.55
N ASP A 562 11.81 3.45 29.16
CA ASP A 562 13.07 2.87 28.68
C ASP A 562 12.90 1.94 27.47
N PHE A 563 11.71 1.37 27.31
CA PHE A 563 11.35 0.48 26.22
C PHE A 563 11.15 1.21 24.90
N MET A 564 10.53 2.39 24.99
CA MET A 564 10.12 3.19 23.84
C MET A 564 11.13 4.28 23.49
N LYS A 565 12.40 4.16 23.71
CA LYS A 565 13.48 5.17 23.49
C LYS A 565 13.36 6.01 22.21
N PHE A 566 12.15 6.39 21.85
CA PHE A 566 11.84 7.14 20.65
C PHE A 566 11.65 8.62 20.96
N VAL A 567 12.13 9.45 20.04
CA VAL A 567 12.01 10.90 20.14
C VAL A 567 10.62 11.30 19.64
N GLY A 568 9.82 11.91 20.52
CA GLY A 568 8.51 12.48 20.17
C GLY A 568 7.31 11.70 20.71
N ASN A 569 6.12 12.23 20.46
CA ASN A 569 4.84 11.69 20.95
C ASN A 569 4.38 10.43 20.21
N GLU A 570 5.01 10.09 19.11
CA GLU A 570 4.61 9.03 18.17
C GLU A 570 4.41 7.68 18.82
N ALA A 571 5.39 7.26 19.61
CA ALA A 571 5.39 5.95 20.20
C ALA A 571 4.67 5.90 21.55
N GLY A 572 4.52 7.04 22.25
CA GLY A 572 4.07 7.11 23.62
C GLY A 572 2.62 7.59 23.84
N ALA A 573 2.07 8.36 22.91
CA ALA A 573 0.71 8.88 23.07
C ALA A 573 -0.32 7.74 23.00
N LYS A 574 -1.17 7.64 24.03
CA LYS A 574 -2.24 6.66 24.09
C LYS A 574 -3.22 6.83 22.92
N TYR A 575 -3.64 5.73 22.32
CA TYR A 575 -4.52 5.67 21.14
C TYR A 575 -3.92 6.21 19.82
N TYR A 576 -2.65 6.52 19.83
CA TYR A 576 -1.98 7.05 18.67
C TYR A 576 -0.76 6.19 18.30
N TYR A 577 -0.42 6.13 17.04
CA TYR A 577 0.70 5.43 16.44
C TYR A 577 0.86 4.00 17.02
N PHE A 578 2.02 3.64 17.59
CA PHE A 578 2.24 2.30 18.14
C PHE A 578 1.49 2.01 19.45
N ASN A 579 1.13 3.01 20.23
CA ASN A 579 0.44 2.83 21.51
C ASN A 579 -1.09 2.79 21.35
N GLY A 580 -1.57 1.88 20.51
CA GLY A 580 -3.00 1.62 20.28
C GLY A 580 -3.64 2.44 19.18
N GLY A 581 -2.86 3.08 18.29
CA GLY A 581 -3.36 3.64 17.04
C GLY A 581 -3.88 2.55 16.10
N ILE A 582 -4.68 2.93 15.13
CA ILE A 582 -5.23 2.02 14.13
C ILE A 582 -4.38 2.09 12.86
N TRP A 583 -3.83 0.95 12.47
CA TRP A 583 -3.06 0.82 11.24
C TRP A 583 -3.77 -0.08 10.23
N PRO A 584 -3.73 0.21 8.94
CA PRO A 584 -4.33 -0.63 7.90
C PRO A 584 -3.83 -2.07 7.93
N GLN A 585 -2.57 -2.28 8.29
CA GLN A 585 -1.97 -3.59 8.46
C GLN A 585 -2.67 -4.41 9.55
N GLY A 586 -2.92 -3.82 10.72
CA GLY A 586 -3.67 -4.47 11.80
C GLY A 586 -5.10 -4.81 11.37
N ASN A 587 -5.77 -3.87 10.70
CA ASN A 587 -7.11 -4.11 10.15
C ASN A 587 -7.10 -5.27 9.17
N ALA A 588 -6.09 -5.38 8.31
CA ALA A 588 -5.96 -6.47 7.36
C ALA A 588 -5.75 -7.81 8.05
N TRP A 589 -4.84 -7.90 9.01
CA TRP A 589 -4.57 -9.13 9.73
C TRP A 589 -5.78 -9.63 10.50
N TYR A 590 -6.55 -8.74 11.11
CA TYR A 590 -7.81 -9.11 11.75
C TYR A 590 -8.85 -9.58 10.75
N ALA A 591 -9.05 -8.88 9.62
CA ALA A 591 -9.96 -9.31 8.56
C ALA A 591 -9.57 -10.69 8.00
N MET A 592 -8.27 -10.92 7.77
CA MET A 592 -7.73 -12.19 7.30
C MET A 592 -7.92 -13.31 8.33
N ALA A 593 -7.77 -13.01 9.63
CA ALA A 593 -8.05 -13.96 10.71
C ALA A 593 -9.54 -14.33 10.78
N LEU A 594 -10.46 -13.37 10.63
CA LEU A 594 -11.90 -13.63 10.52
C LEU A 594 -12.23 -14.54 9.32
N ILE A 595 -11.64 -14.26 8.14
CA ILE A 595 -11.84 -15.09 6.94
C ILE A 595 -11.36 -16.51 7.19
N ALA A 596 -10.15 -16.68 7.75
CA ALA A 596 -9.59 -17.98 8.08
C ALA A 596 -10.41 -18.74 9.14
N ASN A 597 -11.07 -18.01 10.04
CA ASN A 597 -11.98 -18.56 11.04
C ASN A 597 -13.39 -18.88 10.50
N GLY A 598 -13.63 -18.68 9.19
CA GLY A 598 -14.94 -18.90 8.56
C GLY A 598 -15.95 -17.78 8.77
N GLU A 599 -15.58 -16.69 9.42
CA GLU A 599 -16.44 -15.55 9.74
C GLU A 599 -16.50 -14.52 8.60
N LYS A 600 -16.63 -14.98 7.34
CA LYS A 600 -16.58 -14.14 6.14
C LYS A 600 -17.57 -12.96 6.16
N LYS A 601 -18.76 -13.11 6.77
CA LYS A 601 -19.75 -12.02 6.92
C LYS A 601 -19.28 -10.93 7.87
N ALA A 602 -18.63 -11.31 8.97
CA ALA A 602 -18.03 -10.36 9.90
C ALA A 602 -16.85 -9.63 9.25
N ALA A 603 -16.00 -10.37 8.53
CA ALA A 603 -14.90 -9.82 7.75
C ALA A 603 -15.38 -8.81 6.70
N ALA A 604 -16.41 -9.15 5.90
CA ALA A 604 -16.98 -8.25 4.89
C ALA A 604 -17.45 -6.93 5.52
N ARG A 605 -18.17 -7.00 6.64
CA ARG A 605 -18.64 -5.82 7.36
C ARG A 605 -17.46 -4.97 7.88
N PHE A 606 -16.47 -5.60 8.48
CA PHE A 606 -15.29 -4.92 9.01
C PHE A 606 -14.49 -4.23 7.89
N ILE A 607 -14.21 -4.95 6.79
CA ILE A 607 -13.50 -4.42 5.62
C ILE A 607 -14.26 -3.21 5.03
N ASN A 608 -15.57 -3.34 4.82
CA ASN A 608 -16.36 -2.27 4.24
C ASN A 608 -16.44 -1.02 5.14
N ASN A 609 -16.49 -1.18 6.45
CA ASN A 609 -16.63 -0.07 7.39
C ASN A 609 -15.30 0.62 7.73
N THR A 610 -14.18 -0.11 7.80
CA THR A 610 -12.93 0.41 8.37
C THR A 610 -11.79 0.51 7.36
N MET A 611 -11.81 -0.27 6.28
CA MET A 611 -10.72 -0.34 5.32
C MET A 611 -11.06 0.25 3.94
N SER A 612 -12.34 0.28 3.53
CA SER A 612 -12.72 0.89 2.27
C SER A 612 -12.65 2.41 2.35
N LEU A 613 -12.36 3.09 1.23
CA LEU A 613 -12.36 4.56 1.17
C LEU A 613 -13.67 5.15 1.68
N HIS A 614 -14.80 4.60 1.24
CA HIS A 614 -16.12 5.04 1.67
C HIS A 614 -16.42 4.76 3.15
N GLY A 615 -15.90 3.66 3.70
CA GLY A 615 -15.99 3.36 5.13
C GLY A 615 -15.18 4.33 5.98
N ILE A 616 -13.96 4.63 5.56
CA ILE A 616 -13.09 5.64 6.21
C ILE A 616 -13.79 7.00 6.21
N MET A 617 -14.32 7.44 5.06
CA MET A 617 -15.03 8.71 4.93
C MET A 617 -16.31 8.81 5.77
N ALA A 618 -17.01 7.70 5.95
CA ALA A 618 -18.25 7.64 6.75
C ALA A 618 -18.00 7.54 8.27
N GLY A 619 -16.79 7.20 8.67
CA GLY A 619 -16.40 7.07 10.08
C GLY A 619 -16.18 8.41 10.78
N PRO A 620 -15.86 8.38 12.09
CA PRO A 620 -15.55 9.60 12.85
C PRO A 620 -14.40 10.38 12.22
N ASN A 621 -14.54 11.71 12.11
CA ASN A 621 -13.58 12.61 11.45
C ASN A 621 -13.04 12.04 10.12
N GLY A 622 -13.91 11.35 9.37
CA GLY A 622 -13.54 10.67 8.15
C GLY A 622 -13.20 11.64 7.02
N GLN A 623 -12.19 11.30 6.24
CA GLN A 623 -11.74 12.07 5.07
C GLN A 623 -11.41 11.14 3.90
N PRO A 624 -11.30 11.65 2.65
CA PRO A 624 -11.03 10.84 1.46
C PRO A 624 -9.56 10.45 1.35
N ALA A 625 -9.09 9.58 2.23
CA ALA A 625 -7.70 9.13 2.22
C ALA A 625 -7.55 7.68 2.72
N TYR A 626 -6.68 6.92 2.06
CA TYR A 626 -5.99 5.81 2.68
C TYR A 626 -4.86 6.38 3.54
N TYR A 627 -4.56 5.80 4.70
CA TYR A 627 -3.74 6.43 5.73
C TYR A 627 -2.67 5.48 6.28
N GLU A 628 -1.63 6.03 6.91
CA GLU A 628 -0.71 5.23 7.70
C GLU A 628 -1.32 4.87 9.04
N VAL A 629 -1.79 5.87 9.78
CA VAL A 629 -2.40 5.70 11.09
C VAL A 629 -3.70 6.48 11.23
N ARG A 630 -4.63 5.95 12.02
CA ARG A 630 -5.87 6.60 12.41
C ARG A 630 -5.94 6.68 13.94
N ASN A 631 -6.31 7.84 14.45
CA ASN A 631 -6.42 8.07 15.88
C ASN A 631 -7.65 7.33 16.46
N ALA A 632 -7.47 6.67 17.60
CA ALA A 632 -8.52 5.86 18.22
C ALA A 632 -9.06 6.43 19.54
N ASN A 633 -8.70 7.67 19.89
CA ASN A 633 -9.04 8.28 21.18
C ASN A 633 -10.52 8.68 21.25
N LYS A 634 -11.36 7.84 21.80
CA LYS A 634 -12.80 8.12 22.03
C LYS A 634 -13.07 9.19 23.08
N ASP A 635 -12.09 9.50 23.92
CA ASP A 635 -12.22 10.49 24.97
C ASP A 635 -12.06 11.91 24.43
N ASP A 636 -11.49 12.06 23.24
CA ASP A 636 -11.39 13.30 22.49
C ASP A 636 -12.03 13.18 21.11
N LEU A 637 -13.26 13.67 20.98
CA LEU A 637 -14.02 13.59 19.73
C LEU A 637 -13.44 14.43 18.60
N SER A 638 -12.57 15.38 18.86
CA SER A 638 -11.87 16.16 17.84
C SER A 638 -10.73 15.35 17.19
N GLU A 639 -10.15 14.42 17.95
CA GLU A 639 -9.07 13.55 17.51
C GLU A 639 -9.57 12.17 17.03
N TYR A 640 -10.69 11.67 17.60
CA TYR A 640 -11.18 10.32 17.32
C TYR A 640 -11.49 10.10 15.85
N GLY A 641 -10.73 9.23 15.22
CA GLY A 641 -10.88 8.88 13.80
C GLY A 641 -10.13 9.78 12.83
N THR A 642 -9.42 10.83 13.30
CA THR A 642 -8.52 11.61 12.44
C THR A 642 -7.45 10.71 11.83
N VAL A 643 -7.04 11.03 10.61
CA VAL A 643 -6.01 10.26 9.91
C VAL A 643 -4.72 11.07 9.84
N ASP A 644 -3.60 10.36 9.83
CA ASP A 644 -2.28 10.92 9.57
C ASP A 644 -1.61 10.23 8.39
N LYS A 645 -0.74 10.93 7.69
CA LYS A 645 -0.06 10.49 6.46
C LYS A 645 -1.06 9.90 5.46
N PRO A 646 -1.89 10.76 4.87
CA PRO A 646 -2.90 10.33 3.91
C PRO A 646 -2.28 9.82 2.61
N GLN A 647 -3.03 9.00 1.87
CA GLN A 647 -2.61 8.34 0.63
C GLN A 647 -1.43 7.37 0.82
N PHE A 648 -1.43 6.65 1.93
CA PHE A 648 -0.37 5.72 2.26
C PHE A 648 -0.43 4.45 1.40
N LEU A 649 0.71 4.06 0.85
CA LEU A 649 0.88 3.01 -0.17
C LEU A 649 0.21 1.67 0.21
N TRP A 650 0.56 1.11 1.36
CA TRP A 650 0.11 -0.21 1.78
C TRP A 650 -1.33 -0.26 2.26
N ALA A 651 -1.93 0.88 2.62
CA ALA A 651 -3.32 0.92 3.08
C ALA A 651 -4.29 0.46 1.99
N GLY A 652 -4.11 0.96 0.76
CA GLY A 652 -4.86 0.50 -0.40
C GLY A 652 -4.56 -0.96 -0.76
N ALA A 653 -3.28 -1.36 -0.66
CA ALA A 653 -2.86 -2.72 -0.93
C ALA A 653 -3.48 -3.74 0.03
N TRP A 654 -3.44 -3.49 1.33
CA TRP A 654 -4.08 -4.36 2.33
C TRP A 654 -5.59 -4.48 2.12
N TYR A 655 -6.27 -3.37 1.78
CA TYR A 655 -7.68 -3.42 1.43
C TYR A 655 -7.96 -4.35 0.25
N ILE A 656 -7.21 -4.22 -0.84
CA ILE A 656 -7.35 -5.07 -2.03
C ILE A 656 -7.03 -6.53 -1.70
N ASN A 657 -5.95 -6.79 -0.94
CA ASN A 657 -5.57 -8.15 -0.52
C ASN A 657 -6.69 -8.84 0.27
N CYS A 658 -7.31 -8.13 1.21
CA CYS A 658 -8.45 -8.65 1.98
C CYS A 658 -9.68 -8.93 1.10
N LEU A 659 -9.92 -8.12 0.06
CA LEU A 659 -11.03 -8.38 -0.87
C LEU A 659 -10.79 -9.63 -1.73
N TYR A 660 -9.57 -9.85 -2.24
CA TYR A 660 -9.24 -11.09 -2.95
C TYR A 660 -9.50 -12.31 -2.08
N GLN A 661 -9.07 -12.28 -0.82
CA GLN A 661 -9.31 -13.36 0.14
C GLN A 661 -10.79 -13.51 0.49
N LEU A 662 -11.51 -12.41 0.72
CA LEU A 662 -12.94 -12.43 1.01
C LEU A 662 -13.74 -13.05 -0.14
N TYR A 663 -13.44 -12.69 -1.39
CA TYR A 663 -14.10 -13.25 -2.56
C TYR A 663 -13.56 -14.63 -2.96
N GLY A 664 -12.66 -15.19 -2.16
CA GLY A 664 -12.33 -16.60 -2.16
C GLY A 664 -11.02 -16.98 -2.82
N VAL A 665 -10.10 -16.06 -3.02
CA VAL A 665 -8.73 -16.45 -3.38
C VAL A 665 -8.04 -16.97 -2.14
N VAL A 666 -7.81 -18.27 -2.08
CA VAL A 666 -7.12 -18.96 -1.00
C VAL A 666 -5.75 -19.40 -1.49
N GLU A 667 -4.72 -18.90 -0.83
CA GLU A 667 -3.34 -19.35 -1.07
C GLU A 667 -2.89 -20.16 0.15
N ASN A 668 -2.60 -21.41 -0.07
CA ASN A 668 -1.85 -22.21 0.89
C ASN A 668 -0.36 -22.23 0.52
N ASP A 669 0.44 -22.99 1.25
CA ASP A 669 1.88 -23.05 1.02
C ASP A 669 2.25 -23.62 -0.37
N TRP A 670 1.33 -24.34 -1.05
CA TRP A 670 1.62 -25.12 -2.25
C TRP A 670 0.91 -24.65 -3.53
N ASN A 671 -0.27 -24.02 -3.39
CA ASN A 671 -1.09 -23.69 -4.56
C ASN A 671 -2.08 -22.53 -4.29
N ILE A 672 -2.76 -22.13 -5.35
CA ILE A 672 -3.88 -21.20 -5.34
C ILE A 672 -5.17 -21.98 -5.52
N ALA A 673 -6.16 -21.74 -4.67
CA ALA A 673 -7.49 -22.33 -4.73
C ALA A 673 -8.57 -21.24 -4.67
N LEU A 674 -9.81 -21.63 -5.01
CA LEU A 674 -10.98 -20.76 -4.94
C LEU A 674 -12.00 -21.31 -3.92
N ASP A 675 -12.28 -20.51 -2.88
CA ASP A 675 -13.31 -20.75 -1.88
C ASP A 675 -14.29 -19.56 -1.87
N PRO A 676 -15.18 -19.44 -2.87
CA PRO A 676 -15.92 -18.23 -3.18
C PRO A 676 -16.91 -17.86 -2.10
N PHE A 677 -17.10 -16.54 -1.93
CA PHE A 677 -18.10 -15.97 -1.06
C PHE A 677 -18.80 -14.80 -1.76
N LEU A 678 -20.10 -14.66 -1.54
CA LEU A 678 -20.90 -13.49 -1.92
C LEU A 678 -21.77 -13.09 -0.72
N GLU A 679 -21.87 -11.78 -0.47
CA GLU A 679 -22.80 -11.27 0.53
C GLU A 679 -24.27 -11.54 0.10
N HIS A 680 -25.18 -11.54 1.08
CA HIS A 680 -26.59 -11.94 0.86
C HIS A 680 -27.27 -11.20 -0.31
N ASP A 681 -26.96 -9.91 -0.47
CA ASP A 681 -27.60 -9.06 -1.50
C ASP A 681 -26.77 -8.97 -2.79
N GLN A 682 -25.56 -9.53 -2.78
CA GLN A 682 -24.66 -9.54 -3.92
C GLN A 682 -25.05 -10.64 -4.89
N LYS A 683 -25.18 -10.30 -6.17
CA LYS A 683 -25.58 -11.24 -7.22
C LYS A 683 -24.41 -11.91 -7.89
N GLU A 684 -23.34 -11.16 -8.07
CA GLU A 684 -22.12 -11.57 -8.79
C GLU A 684 -20.91 -10.77 -8.35
N CYS A 685 -19.74 -11.33 -8.57
CA CYS A 685 -18.45 -10.66 -8.43
C CYS A 685 -17.54 -11.11 -9.56
N GLU A 686 -16.82 -10.18 -10.17
CA GLU A 686 -15.80 -10.48 -11.18
C GLU A 686 -14.49 -9.80 -10.80
N PHE A 687 -13.38 -10.53 -10.94
CA PHE A 687 -12.05 -9.95 -10.73
C PHE A 687 -10.98 -10.65 -11.60
N THR A 688 -9.94 -9.90 -11.93
CA THR A 688 -8.73 -10.45 -12.56
C THR A 688 -7.87 -11.11 -11.49
N LEU A 689 -7.39 -12.32 -11.77
CA LEU A 689 -6.42 -13.06 -10.96
C LEU A 689 -5.30 -13.59 -11.87
N PHE A 690 -4.06 -13.29 -11.54
CA PHE A 690 -2.93 -13.90 -12.24
C PHE A 690 -2.66 -15.31 -11.72
N VAL A 691 -2.61 -16.27 -12.64
CA VAL A 691 -2.22 -17.66 -12.38
C VAL A 691 -1.35 -18.12 -13.54
N ASP A 692 -0.19 -18.68 -13.25
CA ASP A 692 0.80 -19.09 -14.26
C ASP A 692 1.13 -17.95 -15.26
N GLY A 693 1.29 -16.74 -14.73
CA GLY A 693 1.61 -15.52 -15.49
C GLY A 693 0.49 -14.98 -16.38
N LYS A 694 -0.70 -15.57 -16.35
CA LYS A 694 -1.84 -15.20 -17.19
C LYS A 694 -2.94 -14.50 -16.39
N PRO A 695 -3.50 -13.39 -16.89
CA PRO A 695 -4.65 -12.75 -16.28
C PRO A 695 -5.92 -13.54 -16.57
N LEU A 696 -6.45 -14.22 -15.56
CA LEU A 696 -7.73 -14.91 -15.63
C LEU A 696 -8.85 -14.01 -15.12
N LEU A 697 -9.97 -13.98 -15.83
CA LEU A 697 -11.18 -13.36 -15.31
C LEU A 697 -11.97 -14.39 -14.50
N ILE A 698 -12.03 -14.20 -13.19
CA ILE A 698 -12.83 -15.02 -12.27
C ILE A 698 -14.21 -14.39 -12.17
N SER A 699 -15.27 -15.16 -12.44
CA SER A 699 -16.66 -14.73 -12.29
C SER A 699 -17.35 -15.64 -11.28
N ILE A 700 -17.92 -15.06 -10.22
CA ILE A 700 -18.62 -15.76 -9.15
C ILE A 700 -20.09 -15.32 -9.16
N SER A 701 -21.01 -16.29 -9.09
CA SER A 701 -22.45 -16.03 -9.00
C SER A 701 -23.15 -17.13 -8.19
N GLY A 702 -24.44 -16.93 -7.88
CA GLY A 702 -25.23 -17.91 -7.14
C GLY A 702 -25.32 -17.62 -5.65
N LYS A 703 -25.81 -18.57 -4.86
CA LYS A 703 -25.98 -18.45 -3.41
C LYS A 703 -25.72 -19.80 -2.74
N GLY A 704 -25.06 -19.78 -1.61
CA GLY A 704 -24.72 -21.00 -0.83
C GLY A 704 -23.34 -20.89 -0.18
N GLU A 705 -22.87 -22.01 0.36
CA GLU A 705 -21.60 -22.09 1.08
C GLU A 705 -20.54 -22.89 0.33
N VAL A 706 -20.94 -23.65 -0.68
CA VAL A 706 -20.03 -24.50 -1.48
C VAL A 706 -20.22 -24.24 -2.96
N ILE A 707 -19.31 -24.71 -3.78
CA ILE A 707 -19.37 -24.52 -5.22
C ILE A 707 -20.34 -25.54 -5.84
N LYS A 708 -21.33 -25.03 -6.58
CA LYS A 708 -22.22 -25.83 -7.41
C LYS A 708 -21.52 -26.34 -8.66
N SER A 709 -20.85 -25.44 -9.38
CA SER A 709 -20.15 -25.78 -10.61
C SER A 709 -18.96 -24.86 -10.89
N ILE A 710 -17.92 -25.41 -11.50
CA ILE A 710 -16.72 -24.72 -11.97
C ILE A 710 -16.58 -24.95 -13.46
N ARG A 711 -16.33 -23.88 -14.21
CA ARG A 711 -16.04 -23.98 -15.65
C ARG A 711 -14.86 -23.12 -16.00
N TYR A 712 -13.88 -23.72 -16.69
CA TYR A 712 -12.77 -23.05 -17.33
C TYR A 712 -13.18 -22.77 -18.78
N ASP A 713 -13.42 -21.49 -19.10
CA ASP A 713 -14.12 -21.06 -20.31
C ASP A 713 -15.49 -21.77 -20.45
N ARG A 714 -15.60 -22.77 -21.35
CA ARG A 714 -16.83 -23.54 -21.55
C ARG A 714 -16.77 -24.98 -21.01
N GLN A 715 -15.57 -25.42 -20.57
CA GLN A 715 -15.37 -26.78 -20.10
C GLN A 715 -15.63 -26.90 -18.60
N ARG A 716 -16.28 -27.97 -18.18
CA ARG A 716 -16.44 -28.30 -16.76
C ARG A 716 -15.09 -28.69 -16.19
N PHE A 717 -14.82 -28.20 -14.99
CA PHE A 717 -13.62 -28.54 -14.25
C PHE A 717 -13.97 -29.12 -12.86
N HIS A 718 -13.15 -30.03 -12.36
CA HIS A 718 -13.43 -30.78 -11.13
C HIS A 718 -12.49 -30.42 -9.98
N SER A 719 -11.99 -29.21 -9.99
CA SER A 719 -11.15 -28.68 -8.93
C SER A 719 -11.36 -27.18 -8.72
N ALA A 720 -11.39 -26.77 -7.48
CA ALA A 720 -11.26 -25.37 -7.07
C ALA A 720 -9.79 -24.95 -6.95
N VAL A 721 -8.86 -25.90 -6.88
CA VAL A 721 -7.41 -25.70 -6.91
C VAL A 721 -6.95 -25.59 -8.34
N PHE A 722 -6.13 -24.60 -8.67
CA PHE A 722 -5.54 -24.45 -9.99
C PHE A 722 -4.46 -25.53 -10.21
N THR A 723 -4.45 -26.11 -11.41
CA THR A 723 -3.40 -27.03 -11.86
C THR A 723 -2.19 -26.25 -12.32
N THR A 724 -1.03 -26.92 -12.42
CA THR A 724 0.22 -26.34 -12.94
C THR A 724 0.17 -25.96 -14.42
N ASP A 725 -0.79 -26.49 -15.18
CA ASP A 725 -0.98 -26.18 -16.60
C ASP A 725 -2.40 -25.65 -16.86
N ILE A 726 -2.50 -24.32 -17.00
CA ILE A 726 -3.75 -23.63 -17.32
C ILE A 726 -3.72 -23.02 -18.73
N GLN A 727 -3.02 -23.66 -19.68
CA GLN A 727 -2.86 -23.15 -21.04
C GLN A 727 -4.20 -22.78 -21.69
N GLU A 728 -4.23 -21.61 -22.34
CA GLU A 728 -5.35 -21.07 -23.12
C GLU A 728 -6.61 -20.68 -22.35
N ILE A 729 -6.68 -20.86 -21.03
CA ILE A 729 -7.84 -20.44 -20.22
C ILE A 729 -7.83 -18.91 -20.07
N LYS A 730 -9.00 -18.27 -20.26
CA LYS A 730 -9.19 -16.83 -20.09
C LYS A 730 -10.16 -16.50 -18.98
N ARG A 731 -11.10 -17.39 -18.69
CA ARG A 731 -12.17 -17.16 -17.72
C ARG A 731 -12.45 -18.39 -16.89
N VAL A 732 -12.67 -18.17 -15.60
CA VAL A 732 -13.17 -19.17 -14.66
C VAL A 732 -14.53 -18.72 -14.15
N ASN A 733 -15.57 -19.50 -14.46
CA ASN A 733 -16.91 -19.22 -13.99
C ASN A 733 -17.27 -20.17 -12.85
N ILE A 734 -17.64 -19.60 -11.70
CA ILE A 734 -18.03 -20.32 -10.51
C ILE A 734 -19.48 -19.98 -10.18
N VAL A 735 -20.27 -21.01 -9.95
CA VAL A 735 -21.62 -20.87 -9.41
C VAL A 735 -21.64 -21.46 -8.01
N ILE A 736 -22.07 -20.69 -7.01
CA ILE A 736 -22.23 -21.14 -5.63
C ILE A 736 -23.59 -21.81 -5.47
N GLY A 737 -23.67 -22.92 -4.72
CA GLY A 737 -24.91 -23.68 -4.45
C GLY A 737 -24.61 -25.16 -4.18
N CYS A 738 -25.66 -25.99 -4.09
CA CYS A 738 -25.50 -27.42 -3.92
C CYS A 738 -24.71 -28.01 -5.11
N PRO A 739 -23.65 -28.83 -4.90
CA PRO A 739 -22.73 -29.30 -5.95
C PRO A 739 -23.43 -30.19 -6.95
N ASP A 740 -23.16 -29.97 -8.24
CA ASP A 740 -23.67 -30.79 -9.33
C ASP A 740 -22.81 -32.06 -9.54
N TYR A 741 -21.57 -32.07 -9.08
CA TYR A 741 -20.57 -33.13 -9.29
C TYR A 741 -19.42 -33.03 -8.25
N PRO A 742 -18.61 -34.10 -8.09
CA PRO A 742 -17.45 -34.07 -7.21
C PRO A 742 -16.37 -33.11 -7.69
N TYR A 743 -15.73 -32.43 -6.77
CA TYR A 743 -14.57 -31.58 -7.05
C TYR A 743 -13.60 -31.54 -5.86
N LEU A 744 -12.32 -31.33 -6.15
CA LEU A 744 -11.29 -31.04 -5.16
C LEU A 744 -11.46 -29.59 -4.69
N GLN A 745 -11.72 -29.40 -3.41
CA GLN A 745 -11.85 -28.06 -2.80
C GLN A 745 -10.49 -27.50 -2.40
N GLN A 746 -9.64 -28.34 -1.82
CA GLN A 746 -8.36 -27.95 -1.24
C GLN A 746 -7.39 -29.12 -1.22
N THR A 747 -6.10 -28.86 -1.34
CA THR A 747 -5.02 -29.83 -1.09
C THR A 747 -3.76 -29.10 -0.62
N SER A 748 -2.98 -29.74 0.28
CA SER A 748 -1.67 -29.27 0.72
C SER A 748 -0.51 -29.82 -0.12
N SER A 749 -0.73 -30.10 -1.39
CA SER A 749 0.28 -30.51 -2.40
C SER A 749 0.04 -29.78 -3.71
N ILE A 750 1.04 -29.64 -4.56
CA ILE A 750 0.88 -29.10 -5.91
C ILE A 750 -0.06 -30.03 -6.69
N LEU A 751 -1.07 -29.47 -7.34
CA LEU A 751 -2.02 -30.21 -8.17
C LEU A 751 -1.56 -30.19 -9.62
N ASN A 752 -1.06 -31.31 -10.15
CA ASN A 752 -0.66 -31.44 -11.55
C ASN A 752 -1.85 -31.72 -12.46
N THR A 753 -2.72 -32.66 -12.08
CA THR A 753 -3.92 -33.00 -12.87
C THR A 753 -5.12 -33.30 -11.98
N CYS A 754 -6.33 -33.00 -12.48
CA CYS A 754 -7.60 -33.42 -11.87
C CYS A 754 -8.61 -33.80 -12.95
N SER A 755 -9.18 -34.99 -12.88
CA SER A 755 -10.16 -35.48 -13.83
C SER A 755 -11.25 -36.32 -13.15
N TYR A 756 -12.46 -36.32 -13.73
CA TYR A 756 -13.58 -37.14 -13.25
C TYR A 756 -14.17 -37.96 -14.40
N ASP A 757 -14.04 -39.26 -14.29
CA ASP A 757 -14.59 -40.24 -15.23
C ASP A 757 -15.07 -41.49 -14.49
N ASN A 758 -15.98 -42.23 -15.08
CA ASN A 758 -16.47 -43.51 -14.57
C ASN A 758 -16.84 -43.51 -13.07
N ARG A 759 -17.37 -42.39 -12.56
CA ARG A 759 -17.65 -42.11 -11.14
C ARG A 759 -16.41 -42.18 -10.23
N GLN A 760 -15.26 -41.83 -10.77
CA GLN A 760 -14.04 -41.68 -9.99
C GLN A 760 -13.39 -40.33 -10.25
N LEU A 761 -13.03 -39.62 -9.19
CA LEU A 761 -12.21 -38.42 -9.23
C LEU A 761 -10.75 -38.83 -9.09
N ASN A 762 -9.91 -38.47 -10.04
CA ASN A 762 -8.48 -38.81 -10.12
C ASN A 762 -7.65 -37.55 -10.07
N MET A 763 -6.59 -37.54 -9.26
CA MET A 763 -5.69 -36.43 -9.07
C MET A 763 -4.23 -36.90 -9.04
N GLU A 764 -3.32 -36.11 -9.63
CA GLU A 764 -1.89 -36.26 -9.45
C GLU A 764 -1.39 -35.11 -8.58
N LEU A 765 -0.83 -35.47 -7.42
CA LEU A 765 -0.40 -34.56 -6.38
C LEU A 765 1.12 -34.66 -6.20
N GLU A 766 1.81 -33.53 -6.20
CA GLU A 766 3.26 -33.42 -6.14
C GLU A 766 3.69 -32.72 -4.84
N ALA A 767 4.63 -33.36 -4.13
CA ALA A 767 5.35 -32.78 -2.99
C ALA A 767 6.59 -33.66 -2.72
N TYR A 768 7.48 -33.20 -1.83
CA TYR A 768 8.64 -34.01 -1.44
C TYR A 768 8.22 -35.29 -0.68
N PRO A 769 8.95 -36.42 -0.83
CA PRO A 769 8.70 -37.63 -0.05
C PRO A 769 8.77 -37.37 1.46
N GLY A 770 7.76 -37.84 2.20
CA GLY A 770 7.59 -37.56 3.61
C GLY A 770 6.62 -36.40 3.93
N HIS A 771 6.25 -35.58 2.95
CA HIS A 771 5.24 -34.52 3.12
C HIS A 771 3.87 -35.12 3.48
N ARG A 772 3.22 -34.59 4.50
CA ARG A 772 1.85 -34.96 4.88
C ARG A 772 0.85 -34.15 4.06
N ASN A 773 0.26 -34.78 3.05
CA ASN A 773 -0.85 -34.19 2.31
C ASN A 773 -2.14 -34.23 3.14
N GLU A 774 -2.90 -33.13 3.05
CA GLU A 774 -4.30 -33.07 3.44
C GLU A 774 -5.12 -32.57 2.25
N SER A 775 -6.22 -33.27 1.91
CA SER A 775 -7.10 -32.90 0.81
C SER A 775 -8.56 -32.90 1.25
N CYS A 776 -9.32 -31.92 0.75
CA CYS A 776 -10.75 -31.81 0.96
C CYS A 776 -11.50 -31.90 -0.37
N ILE A 777 -12.47 -32.81 -0.46
CA ILE A 777 -13.31 -33.04 -1.63
C ILE A 777 -14.77 -32.82 -1.26
N ILE A 778 -15.47 -32.03 -2.08
CA ILE A 778 -16.91 -31.80 -1.98
C ILE A 778 -17.60 -32.62 -3.07
N THR A 779 -18.71 -33.29 -2.72
CA THR A 779 -19.40 -34.22 -3.65
C THR A 779 -20.88 -34.33 -3.35
N PRO A 780 -21.77 -34.42 -4.38
CA PRO A 780 -23.18 -34.75 -4.18
C PRO A 780 -23.40 -36.23 -3.90
N TYR A 781 -22.36 -37.06 -4.02
CA TYR A 781 -22.44 -38.52 -3.87
C TYR A 781 -21.65 -38.99 -2.63
N GLU A 782 -22.14 -40.00 -1.94
CA GLU A 782 -21.40 -40.63 -0.84
C GLU A 782 -20.11 -41.31 -1.36
N PRO A 783 -18.94 -40.96 -0.81
CA PRO A 783 -17.68 -41.61 -1.16
C PRO A 783 -17.67 -43.10 -0.75
N LYS A 784 -17.21 -43.97 -1.67
CA LYS A 784 -17.16 -45.44 -1.45
C LYS A 784 -15.76 -45.91 -1.16
N ASP A 785 -14.82 -45.54 -2.02
CA ASP A 785 -13.42 -45.99 -1.93
C ASP A 785 -12.48 -44.80 -2.08
N VAL A 786 -11.44 -44.80 -1.27
CA VAL A 786 -10.28 -43.89 -1.41
C VAL A 786 -9.07 -44.73 -1.81
N LEU A 787 -8.37 -44.31 -2.86
CA LEU A 787 -7.23 -45.02 -3.43
C LEU A 787 -6.01 -44.11 -3.43
N ILE A 788 -4.86 -44.56 -2.92
CA ILE A 788 -3.56 -43.91 -3.03
C ILE A 788 -2.63 -44.84 -3.82
N ASN A 789 -2.11 -44.33 -4.93
CA ASN A 789 -1.31 -45.13 -5.87
C ASN A 789 -1.97 -46.49 -6.26
N GLY A 790 -3.31 -46.46 -6.43
CA GLY A 790 -4.12 -47.63 -6.77
C GLY A 790 -4.42 -48.59 -5.64
N LYS A 791 -3.93 -48.30 -4.42
CA LYS A 791 -4.20 -49.12 -3.22
C LYS A 791 -5.32 -48.48 -2.40
N GLN A 792 -6.30 -49.30 -2.00
CA GLN A 792 -7.41 -48.84 -1.16
C GLN A 792 -6.93 -48.46 0.24
N VAL A 793 -7.41 -47.32 0.73
CA VAL A 793 -7.15 -46.79 2.07
C VAL A 793 -8.40 -46.93 2.91
N THR A 794 -8.27 -47.50 4.11
CA THR A 794 -9.39 -47.72 5.04
C THR A 794 -9.29 -46.85 6.29
N LYS A 795 -8.26 -46.03 6.39
CA LYS A 795 -7.99 -45.09 7.50
C LYS A 795 -7.52 -43.77 6.97
N ASN A 796 -7.38 -42.78 7.82
CA ASN A 796 -6.88 -41.45 7.48
C ASN A 796 -7.83 -40.66 6.57
N PHE A 797 -9.13 -40.82 6.73
CA PHE A 797 -10.16 -39.96 6.18
C PHE A 797 -11.42 -40.00 7.03
N PHE A 798 -12.22 -38.95 6.91
CA PHE A 798 -13.59 -38.92 7.44
C PHE A 798 -14.53 -38.25 6.43
N VAL A 799 -15.81 -38.58 6.55
CA VAL A 799 -16.87 -38.05 5.68
C VAL A 799 -17.91 -37.37 6.57
N GLU A 800 -18.17 -36.10 6.28
CA GLU A 800 -19.27 -35.34 6.89
C GLU A 800 -20.41 -35.25 5.89
N SER A 801 -21.65 -35.43 6.37
CA SER A 801 -22.87 -35.32 5.55
C SER A 801 -23.59 -34.01 5.84
N PHE A 802 -23.89 -33.26 4.77
CA PHE A 802 -24.64 -32.03 4.81
C PHE A 802 -25.93 -32.19 3.99
N ASP A 803 -26.84 -31.22 4.07
CA ASP A 803 -28.04 -31.22 3.24
C ASP A 803 -27.67 -31.02 1.75
N GLY A 804 -27.79 -32.11 1.01
CA GLY A 804 -27.50 -32.17 -0.42
C GLY A 804 -26.05 -32.39 -0.85
N TYR A 805 -25.10 -32.59 0.08
CA TYR A 805 -23.71 -32.90 -0.28
C TYR A 805 -22.94 -33.60 0.85
N TYR A 806 -21.77 -34.13 0.50
CA TYR A 806 -20.80 -34.70 1.42
C TYR A 806 -19.46 -33.96 1.31
N LYS A 807 -18.76 -33.86 2.45
CA LYS A 807 -17.40 -33.37 2.55
C LYS A 807 -16.49 -34.53 2.98
N LEU A 808 -15.56 -34.90 2.13
CA LEU A 808 -14.52 -35.87 2.40
C LEU A 808 -13.22 -35.12 2.73
N VAL A 809 -12.69 -35.33 3.94
CA VAL A 809 -11.34 -34.87 4.32
C VAL A 809 -10.47 -36.11 4.44
N LEU A 810 -9.31 -36.08 3.82
CA LEU A 810 -8.38 -37.21 3.82
C LEU A 810 -6.94 -36.71 3.95
N TRP A 811 -6.07 -37.56 4.53
CA TRP A 811 -4.64 -37.27 4.65
C TRP A 811 -3.80 -38.51 4.39
N PHE A 812 -2.62 -38.30 3.79
CA PHE A 812 -1.62 -39.33 3.58
C PHE A 812 -0.22 -38.70 3.56
N THR A 813 0.81 -39.54 3.69
CA THR A 813 2.20 -39.11 3.55
C THR A 813 2.69 -39.48 2.16
N HIS A 814 3.27 -38.53 1.44
CA HIS A 814 3.87 -38.74 0.14
C HIS A 814 4.97 -39.80 0.22
N SER A 815 4.86 -40.82 -0.64
CA SER A 815 5.87 -41.87 -0.78
C SER A 815 6.79 -41.64 -1.97
N ASN A 816 6.34 -40.80 -2.92
CA ASN A 816 7.04 -40.40 -4.12
C ASN A 816 6.89 -38.90 -4.31
N ASP A 817 7.66 -38.31 -5.21
CA ASP A 817 7.50 -36.89 -5.59
C ASP A 817 6.10 -36.62 -6.16
N ILE A 818 5.54 -37.56 -6.90
CA ILE A 818 4.16 -37.53 -7.41
C ILE A 818 3.41 -38.77 -6.93
N ASP A 819 2.32 -38.55 -6.18
CA ASP A 819 1.39 -39.59 -5.79
C ASP A 819 0.01 -39.40 -6.45
N LYS A 820 -0.69 -40.52 -6.71
CA LYS A 820 -2.00 -40.54 -7.37
C LYS A 820 -3.10 -40.78 -6.34
N LEU A 821 -4.02 -39.82 -6.22
CA LEU A 821 -5.21 -39.95 -5.37
C LEU A 821 -6.44 -40.22 -6.25
N GLY A 822 -7.19 -41.26 -5.92
CA GLY A 822 -8.44 -41.61 -6.57
C GLY A 822 -9.58 -41.74 -5.55
N VAL A 823 -10.76 -41.18 -5.83
CA VAL A 823 -11.96 -41.31 -5.00
C VAL A 823 -13.12 -41.81 -5.85
N LYS A 824 -13.73 -42.94 -5.47
CA LYS A 824 -14.90 -43.55 -6.15
C LYS A 824 -16.21 -43.16 -5.44
N PHE A 825 -17.27 -42.96 -6.24
CA PHE A 825 -18.59 -42.59 -5.78
C PHE A 825 -19.69 -43.53 -6.19
#